data_06d6f4f70f297a13b36769acf774411d
#
_entry.id   06d6f4f70f297a13b36769acf774411d
#
_cell.length_a   1.000
_cell.length_b   1.000
_cell.length_c   1.000
_cell.angle_alpha   90.00
_cell.angle_beta   90.00
_cell.angle_gamma   90.00
#
_symmetry.space_group_name_H-M   'P 1'
#
loop_
_entity.id
_entity.type
_entity.pdbx_description
1 polymer ?
#
loop_
_entity_poly.entity_id
_entity_poly.type
_entity_poly.pdbx_seq_one_letter_code
_entity_poly.pdbx_strand_id
1 'polypeptide(L)'
;MLFDKAVVTLSLFQYHKKFVMKRFTICLLLLGSINLFAQDIPKDTIPPKPGVPAPKKDTTGSAARAAAVKKDDIKPYKEVITAEAITQKGLFWTHKVDKAWLFEIHDSLMNRDILVVTRYISVPGGAGAYGGEQVNKQMVRFEKGPDKNIFLKLIATIAVADSTDQIHRAVELSNANPIIAAFPIKALGNKTSVIDVSSYLSGDNAAVSLSSRVKRGLNIGGIMADRSFIQKIKAYPINVEVHATKTYTVNTPPPSSVPSPLPRSRGFEVADDAGVVTIEINNSFLLLPKKPAAQRLFDPRVGFFANRYTKFADQQQRAEPKTFIVRWKLEPKPQDYNNWKNGQLVEPQKPIVFYIDPATPKQWVPYLMQGVNDWQKSFEKAGFKNAIYAKEWPKGDTTMSLEDARYSVIRYFASDIENAYGPNVSDPRSGEILESHIGWYHNVMKLLQNWYMIQAGPNDKRAQQMKFPDELMGQLIRFVSSHEVGHTIGLRHNFGSSSTVPVEKLRDKKWVEANGHTPSIMDYARFNYVAQPEDNISTKGIFPRIGDYDDWAIQWGYGYSGATNPEEDKKITNKWIVTNLKKNPRLWFGTESNPWDPRSQSEAVGDDNMLASEYGLKNLKRIVENLPKWTYEEGNRYENLGEIMQQVFIQYNRYMNHVLKNIGGVEETFKSVEEPGSVYKPTNKAQQRRAMDFLHKNLFETPEWILNADILDKTTNPGGEDYFARIQLNVLNNLLSGERLNMLAVSEQRFGENLAYKMDDMMDDVEAGIWKELQSGKAIPQYRRNLQKQYITSLSKLISPVDGSASATAIPPFATNASYLNSDVASIARAYMLKLKNKIESNLSSVSDSRSKYHLQDVSDRIKQALGL
;
A
#
# COMPACT_ATOMS: atom_id res chain seq x y z
N MET A 1 -11.44 1.28 -2.74
CA MET A 1 -10.82 2.13 -3.78
C MET A 1 -9.66 2.98 -3.25
N LEU A 2 -9.73 3.51 -2.03
CA LEU A 2 -8.64 4.27 -1.38
C LEU A 2 -7.50 3.36 -0.85
N PHE A 3 -7.82 2.14 -0.50
CA PHE A 3 -6.89 1.14 0.05
C PHE A 3 -5.83 0.69 -0.95
N ASP A 4 -6.21 0.46 -2.20
CA ASP A 4 -5.30 -0.04 -3.24
C ASP A 4 -4.17 0.93 -3.58
N LYS A 5 -4.42 2.26 -3.44
CA LYS A 5 -3.39 3.26 -3.76
C LYS A 5 -2.34 3.46 -2.66
N ALA A 6 -2.68 3.26 -1.39
CA ALA A 6 -1.74 3.44 -0.29
C ALA A 6 -0.76 2.25 -0.17
N VAL A 7 -1.24 1.03 -0.32
CA VAL A 7 -0.42 -0.19 -0.23
C VAL A 7 0.42 -0.39 -1.48
N VAL A 8 -0.14 -0.18 -2.66
CA VAL A 8 0.60 -0.24 -3.94
C VAL A 8 1.70 0.83 -3.99
N THR A 9 1.45 2.01 -3.41
CA THR A 9 2.47 3.07 -3.40
C THR A 9 3.62 2.79 -2.43
N LEU A 10 3.42 2.04 -1.34
CA LEU A 10 4.51 1.66 -0.44
C LEU A 10 5.42 0.58 -1.06
N SER A 11 4.87 -0.40 -1.76
CA SER A 11 5.63 -1.46 -2.41
C SER A 11 6.35 -0.99 -3.68
N LEU A 12 5.74 -0.11 -4.47
CA LEU A 12 6.37 0.49 -5.65
C LEU A 12 7.56 1.39 -5.28
N PHE A 13 7.56 2.03 -4.09
CA PHE A 13 8.69 2.86 -3.66
C PHE A 13 9.92 2.06 -3.23
N GLN A 14 9.75 0.84 -2.76
CA GLN A 14 10.89 -0.05 -2.50
C GLN A 14 11.52 -0.56 -3.81
N TYR A 15 10.71 -0.73 -4.86
CA TYR A 15 11.22 -1.14 -6.19
C TYR A 15 11.93 0.00 -6.92
N HIS A 16 11.46 1.24 -6.76
CA HIS A 16 12.03 2.42 -7.43
C HIS A 16 13.48 2.74 -7.00
N LYS A 17 13.81 2.56 -5.72
CA LYS A 17 15.20 2.74 -5.25
C LYS A 17 16.19 1.75 -5.87
N LYS A 18 15.75 0.56 -6.25
CA LYS A 18 16.62 -0.45 -6.88
C LYS A 18 17.05 -0.07 -8.30
N PHE A 19 16.20 0.61 -9.06
CA PHE A 19 16.45 0.89 -10.47
C PHE A 19 17.31 2.15 -10.69
N VAL A 20 17.13 3.16 -9.86
CA VAL A 20 17.91 4.40 -9.93
C VAL A 20 19.37 4.15 -9.55
N MET A 21 19.66 3.30 -8.56
CA MET A 21 21.05 2.98 -8.18
C MET A 21 21.79 2.15 -9.24
N LYS A 22 21.11 1.26 -9.98
CA LYS A 22 21.78 0.50 -11.08
C LYS A 22 22.18 1.37 -12.27
N ARG A 23 21.45 2.42 -12.58
CA ARG A 23 21.80 3.35 -13.67
C ARG A 23 22.92 4.33 -13.30
N PHE A 24 23.01 4.72 -12.02
CA PHE A 24 24.13 5.55 -11.55
C PHE A 24 25.48 4.79 -11.59
N THR A 25 25.45 3.49 -11.30
CA THR A 25 26.66 2.64 -11.36
C THR A 25 27.15 2.42 -12.79
N ILE A 26 26.24 2.33 -13.76
CA ILE A 26 26.61 2.16 -15.19
C ILE A 26 27.14 3.46 -15.81
N CYS A 27 26.62 4.62 -15.40
CA CYS A 27 27.18 5.92 -15.86
C CYS A 27 28.57 6.23 -15.27
N LEU A 28 28.87 5.76 -14.04
CA LEU A 28 30.20 5.94 -13.46
C LEU A 28 31.25 4.97 -14.07
N LEU A 29 30.84 3.83 -14.59
CA LEU A 29 31.74 2.87 -15.25
C LEU A 29 32.10 3.24 -16.70
N LEU A 30 31.31 4.12 -17.34
CA LEU A 30 31.59 4.63 -18.68
C LEU A 30 32.40 5.93 -18.69
N LEU A 31 32.62 6.58 -17.55
CA LEU A 31 33.45 7.77 -17.37
C LEU A 31 34.87 7.46 -16.86
N GLY A 32 35.19 6.21 -16.58
CA GLY A 32 36.44 5.75 -15.98
C GLY A 32 37.54 5.32 -16.96
N SER A 33 37.36 5.45 -18.29
CA SER A 33 38.30 4.91 -19.28
C SER A 33 38.93 5.96 -20.23
N ILE A 34 38.92 7.24 -19.87
CA ILE A 34 39.71 8.26 -20.60
C ILE A 34 40.46 9.11 -19.56
N ASN A 35 41.61 8.66 -19.12
CA ASN A 35 42.68 9.49 -18.58
C ASN A 35 43.97 8.67 -18.44
N LEU A 36 44.74 8.62 -19.51
CA LEU A 36 46.16 8.36 -19.50
C LEU A 36 46.72 9.20 -20.62
N PHE A 37 47.16 10.38 -20.26
CA PHE A 37 48.27 11.18 -20.84
C PHE A 37 48.15 12.60 -20.28
N ALA A 38 48.82 12.85 -19.16
CA ALA A 38 49.13 14.19 -18.70
C ALA A 38 50.57 14.53 -19.13
N GLN A 39 50.71 15.46 -20.02
CA GLN A 39 51.96 16.19 -20.20
C GLN A 39 51.72 17.66 -19.84
N ASP A 40 52.66 18.20 -19.09
CA ASP A 40 52.75 19.58 -18.60
C ASP A 40 52.65 20.61 -19.72
N ILE A 41 51.82 21.64 -19.52
CA ILE A 41 51.85 22.90 -20.28
C ILE A 41 51.85 24.10 -19.31
N PRO A 42 52.70 25.14 -19.56
CA PRO A 42 52.98 26.22 -18.61
C PRO A 42 51.85 27.24 -18.52
N LYS A 43 51.81 27.93 -17.39
CA LYS A 43 50.97 29.11 -17.12
C LYS A 43 51.29 30.22 -18.12
N ASP A 44 50.28 30.66 -18.88
CA ASP A 44 50.29 32.00 -19.48
C ASP A 44 48.90 32.65 -19.45
N THR A 45 48.98 33.90 -19.18
CA THR A 45 48.03 34.98 -18.90
C THR A 45 46.90 35.14 -19.92
N ILE A 46 45.67 35.31 -19.43
CA ILE A 46 44.46 35.74 -20.17
C ILE A 46 44.16 37.20 -19.79
N PRO A 47 44.02 38.13 -20.75
CA PRO A 47 43.68 39.54 -20.48
C PRO A 47 42.19 39.74 -20.16
N PRO A 48 41.81 40.79 -19.40
CA PRO A 48 40.44 41.00 -18.90
C PRO A 48 39.50 41.54 -19.96
N LYS A 49 38.25 41.06 -19.98
CA LYS A 49 37.14 41.64 -20.73
C LYS A 49 36.57 42.87 -20.03
N PRO A 50 36.05 43.86 -20.79
CA PRO A 50 35.62 45.16 -20.24
C PRO A 50 34.32 45.07 -19.42
N GLY A 51 34.25 45.97 -18.45
CA GLY A 51 33.35 45.99 -17.33
C GLY A 51 31.86 46.26 -17.63
N VAL A 52 31.06 45.65 -16.74
CA VAL A 52 29.70 46.07 -16.45
C VAL A 52 29.73 46.82 -15.11
N PRO A 53 29.03 47.98 -14.96
CA PRO A 53 29.15 48.83 -13.77
C PRO A 53 28.56 48.14 -12.53
N ALA A 54 29.28 48.20 -11.44
CA ALA A 54 28.84 47.75 -10.13
C ALA A 54 27.76 48.70 -9.55
N PRO A 55 26.75 48.21 -8.86
CA PRO A 55 25.78 49.03 -8.11
C PRO A 55 26.49 49.68 -6.90
N LYS A 56 26.23 50.95 -6.69
CA LYS A 56 26.73 51.77 -5.60
C LYS A 56 26.36 51.16 -4.24
N LYS A 57 27.36 51.02 -3.38
CA LYS A 57 27.17 50.78 -1.94
C LYS A 57 26.63 52.04 -1.29
N ASP A 58 25.38 51.98 -0.81
CA ASP A 58 24.93 52.92 0.21
C ASP A 58 25.48 52.47 1.55
N THR A 59 26.40 53.27 2.04
CA THR A 59 26.92 53.21 3.40
C THR A 59 25.96 53.96 4.32
N THR A 60 24.97 53.26 4.87
CA THR A 60 24.39 53.68 6.14
C THR A 60 24.69 52.61 7.18
N GLY A 61 25.55 52.98 8.11
CA GLY A 61 25.98 52.11 9.19
C GLY A 61 24.83 51.72 10.10
N SER A 62 24.58 50.45 10.12
CA SER A 62 23.99 49.80 11.31
C SER A 62 25.02 48.79 11.79
N ALA A 63 25.83 49.22 12.74
CA ALA A 63 26.60 48.31 13.57
C ALA A 63 25.61 47.41 14.33
N ALA A 64 25.25 46.29 13.71
CA ALA A 64 24.64 45.19 14.46
C ALA A 64 25.70 44.68 15.42
N ARG A 65 25.63 45.17 16.65
CA ARG A 65 26.29 44.63 17.82
C ARG A 65 26.04 43.11 17.78
N ALA A 66 27.07 42.32 17.47
CA ALA A 66 27.06 40.90 17.76
C ALA A 66 26.80 40.81 19.29
N ALA A 67 25.55 40.51 19.65
CA ALA A 67 25.21 40.16 21.00
C ALA A 67 26.06 38.93 21.32
N ALA A 68 27.04 39.10 22.19
CA ALA A 68 27.76 37.97 22.77
C ALA A 68 26.70 37.01 23.29
N VAL A 69 26.60 35.85 22.71
CA VAL A 69 25.79 34.75 23.24
C VAL A 69 26.33 34.51 24.64
N LYS A 70 25.57 34.92 25.64
CA LYS A 70 25.88 34.55 27.05
C LYS A 70 26.03 33.04 27.04
N LYS A 71 27.21 32.51 27.38
CA LYS A 71 27.41 31.12 27.70
C LYS A 71 26.32 30.77 28.72
N ASP A 72 25.32 29.99 28.33
CA ASP A 72 24.32 29.47 29.27
C ASP A 72 25.07 28.54 30.24
N ASP A 73 25.38 29.05 31.41
CA ASP A 73 25.98 28.22 32.44
C ASP A 73 24.95 27.23 32.97
N ILE A 74 25.37 25.98 33.17
CA ILE A 74 24.52 24.96 33.79
C ILE A 74 24.06 25.48 35.15
N LYS A 75 22.74 25.63 35.32
CA LYS A 75 22.15 26.11 36.55
C LYS A 75 22.03 24.99 37.59
N PRO A 76 21.97 25.34 38.91
CA PRO A 76 21.60 24.38 39.93
C PRO A 76 20.27 23.69 39.63
N TYR A 77 20.21 22.38 39.83
CA TYR A 77 19.05 21.57 39.48
C TYR A 77 17.72 22.15 40.00
N LYS A 78 17.69 22.59 41.27
CA LYS A 78 16.47 23.15 41.90
C LYS A 78 16.03 24.49 41.30
N GLU A 79 16.90 25.19 40.60
CA GLU A 79 16.55 26.43 39.90
C GLU A 79 15.90 26.17 38.56
N VAL A 80 16.16 25.01 37.94
CA VAL A 80 15.60 24.59 36.66
C VAL A 80 14.34 23.75 36.88
N ILE A 81 14.41 22.78 37.79
CA ILE A 81 13.27 21.96 38.19
C ILE A 81 12.80 22.47 39.55
N THR A 82 11.89 23.40 39.49
CA THR A 82 11.35 24.08 40.70
C THR A 82 10.36 23.17 41.43
N ALA A 83 9.93 23.57 42.64
CA ALA A 83 8.92 22.81 43.41
C ALA A 83 7.56 22.73 42.73
N GLU A 84 7.23 23.68 41.86
CA GLU A 84 5.99 23.75 41.09
C GLU A 84 6.02 22.92 39.83
N ALA A 85 7.19 22.31 39.49
CA ALA A 85 7.33 21.50 38.28
C ALA A 85 6.40 20.27 38.29
N ILE A 86 5.60 20.13 37.24
CA ILE A 86 4.82 18.89 37.02
C ILE A 86 5.74 17.83 36.40
N THR A 87 6.15 16.88 37.24
CA THR A 87 7.11 15.83 36.89
C THR A 87 6.41 14.49 36.65
N GLN A 88 6.76 13.83 35.55
CA GLN A 88 6.38 12.44 35.29
C GLN A 88 7.64 11.60 35.06
N LYS A 89 7.69 10.43 35.73
CA LYS A 89 8.82 9.51 35.67
C LYS A 89 8.51 8.36 34.67
N GLY A 90 9.44 8.07 33.80
CA GLY A 90 9.35 7.01 32.81
C GLY A 90 10.67 6.78 32.12
N LEU A 91 10.62 6.48 30.80
CA LEU A 91 11.84 6.33 29.98
C LEU A 91 12.76 7.54 30.11
N PHE A 92 12.22 8.74 29.89
CA PHE A 92 12.79 10.01 30.33
C PHE A 92 11.91 10.54 31.46
N TRP A 93 12.48 11.27 32.40
CA TRP A 93 11.65 12.09 33.25
C TRP A 93 11.28 13.35 32.47
N THR A 94 10.00 13.68 32.50
CA THR A 94 9.48 14.85 31.79
C THR A 94 8.99 15.86 32.82
N HIS A 95 9.37 17.13 32.62
CA HIS A 95 8.98 18.21 33.51
C HIS A 95 8.29 19.30 32.72
N LYS A 96 7.17 19.79 33.23
CA LYS A 96 6.56 21.03 32.78
C LYS A 96 6.82 22.09 33.82
N VAL A 97 7.62 23.10 33.46
CA VAL A 97 7.96 24.24 34.29
C VAL A 97 7.49 25.49 33.56
N ASP A 98 6.47 26.15 34.10
CA ASP A 98 5.76 27.24 33.43
C ASP A 98 5.31 26.85 31.99
N LYS A 99 5.92 27.47 30.96
CA LYS A 99 5.67 27.19 29.54
C LYS A 99 6.68 26.21 28.96
N ALA A 100 7.75 25.86 29.67
CA ALA A 100 8.80 24.99 29.17
C ALA A 100 8.50 23.52 29.43
N TRP A 101 8.82 22.69 28.41
CA TRP A 101 8.83 21.24 28.50
C TRP A 101 10.28 20.77 28.50
N LEU A 102 10.68 20.07 29.56
CA LEU A 102 12.05 19.60 29.77
C LEU A 102 12.07 18.07 29.75
N PHE A 103 13.08 17.51 29.12
CA PHE A 103 13.46 16.10 29.27
C PHE A 103 14.64 15.99 30.19
N GLU A 104 14.53 15.14 31.20
CA GLU A 104 15.64 14.70 32.02
C GLU A 104 16.03 13.28 31.58
N ILE A 105 17.21 13.17 30.97
CA ILE A 105 17.68 11.95 30.31
C ILE A 105 18.79 11.34 31.15
N HIS A 106 18.61 10.09 31.59
CA HIS A 106 19.62 9.36 32.35
C HIS A 106 20.81 8.98 31.45
N ASP A 107 22.03 9.02 32.01
CA ASP A 107 23.27 8.69 31.28
C ASP A 107 23.26 7.30 30.63
N SER A 108 22.53 6.33 31.21
CA SER A 108 22.37 4.98 30.62
C SER A 108 21.54 4.96 29.30
N LEU A 109 20.86 6.05 28.98
CA LEU A 109 20.10 6.21 27.74
C LEU A 109 20.90 6.95 26.67
N MET A 110 22.04 7.55 27.03
CA MET A 110 22.95 8.10 26.03
C MET A 110 23.48 6.98 25.12
N ASN A 111 23.58 7.26 23.83
CA ASN A 111 23.96 6.30 22.79
C ASN A 111 23.02 5.10 22.64
N ARG A 112 21.80 5.18 23.19
CA ARG A 112 20.73 4.18 22.94
C ARG A 112 19.86 4.59 21.78
N ASP A 113 19.49 3.61 20.96
CA ASP A 113 18.57 3.82 19.84
C ASP A 113 17.15 3.94 20.36
N ILE A 114 16.46 4.96 19.88
CA ILE A 114 15.07 5.29 20.19
C ILE A 114 14.34 5.43 18.87
N LEU A 115 13.20 4.76 18.73
CA LEU A 115 12.34 4.88 17.58
C LEU A 115 11.30 5.97 17.85
N VAL A 116 11.27 7.00 17.02
CA VAL A 116 10.22 8.03 17.07
C VAL A 116 9.18 7.70 16.02
N VAL A 117 7.96 7.42 16.48
CA VAL A 117 6.81 7.09 15.62
C VAL A 117 5.79 8.21 15.75
N THR A 118 5.44 8.85 14.61
CA THR A 118 4.42 9.89 14.59
C THR A 118 3.13 9.34 14.02
N ARG A 119 2.02 9.55 14.74
CA ARG A 119 0.66 9.18 14.32
C ARG A 119 -0.26 10.38 14.39
N TYR A 120 -1.28 10.41 13.54
CA TYR A 120 -2.38 11.36 13.72
C TYR A 120 -3.18 11.03 14.98
N ILE A 121 -3.53 12.06 15.75
CA ILE A 121 -4.58 11.99 16.78
C ILE A 121 -5.89 12.44 16.14
N SER A 122 -5.87 13.63 15.54
CA SER A 122 -7.01 14.26 14.89
C SER A 122 -6.56 14.98 13.63
N VAL A 123 -7.36 14.87 12.58
CA VAL A 123 -7.16 15.53 11.29
C VAL A 123 -8.50 16.05 10.79
N PRO A 124 -8.54 17.16 10.03
CA PRO A 124 -9.76 17.58 9.34
C PRO A 124 -10.22 16.51 8.33
N GLY A 125 -11.52 16.42 8.10
CA GLY A 125 -12.08 15.48 7.10
C GLY A 125 -11.71 15.83 5.65
N GLY A 126 -11.94 14.88 4.73
CA GLY A 126 -11.88 15.10 3.28
C GLY A 126 -10.60 14.70 2.58
N ALA A 127 -9.43 14.70 3.24
CA ALA A 127 -8.14 14.38 2.60
C ALA A 127 -7.80 12.87 2.55
N GLY A 128 -8.64 12.01 3.10
CA GLY A 128 -8.37 10.58 3.25
C GLY A 128 -7.30 10.27 4.30
N ALA A 129 -6.96 11.24 5.17
CA ALA A 129 -6.15 11.06 6.36
C ALA A 129 -7.07 10.81 7.58
N TYR A 130 -6.61 10.02 8.53
CA TYR A 130 -7.46 9.61 9.66
C TYR A 130 -6.66 9.41 10.96
N GLY A 131 -7.33 9.55 12.10
CA GLY A 131 -6.72 9.32 13.41
C GLY A 131 -6.14 7.90 13.54
N GLY A 132 -5.00 7.78 14.19
CA GLY A 132 -4.27 6.51 14.36
C GLY A 132 -3.30 6.16 13.23
N GLU A 133 -3.40 6.79 12.05
CA GLU A 133 -2.51 6.52 10.92
C GLU A 133 -1.06 6.94 11.24
N GLN A 134 -0.09 6.05 10.94
CA GLN A 134 1.33 6.33 11.10
C GLN A 134 1.85 7.15 9.91
N VAL A 135 2.37 8.34 10.18
CA VAL A 135 2.77 9.32 9.16
C VAL A 135 4.27 9.62 9.10
N ASN A 136 5.01 9.22 10.14
CA ASN A 136 6.46 9.28 10.18
C ASN A 136 7.03 8.21 11.10
N LYS A 137 8.25 7.75 10.81
CA LYS A 137 9.02 6.83 11.63
C LYS A 137 10.51 7.10 11.45
N GLN A 138 11.21 7.47 12.52
CA GLN A 138 12.64 7.78 12.51
C GLN A 138 13.35 7.12 13.68
N MET A 139 14.56 6.60 13.46
CA MET A 139 15.41 6.16 14.55
C MET A 139 16.36 7.28 14.94
N VAL A 140 16.40 7.60 16.23
CA VAL A 140 17.20 8.69 16.78
C VAL A 140 18.05 8.22 17.95
N ARG A 141 19.07 9.03 18.29
CA ARG A 141 19.96 8.77 19.42
C ARG A 141 20.36 10.08 20.07
N PHE A 142 20.30 10.12 21.40
CA PHE A 142 20.89 11.20 22.19
C PHE A 142 22.36 10.91 22.45
N GLU A 143 23.22 11.88 22.16
CA GLU A 143 24.68 11.80 22.38
C GLU A 143 25.20 13.05 23.06
N LYS A 144 26.19 12.90 23.96
CA LYS A 144 26.87 14.06 24.54
C LYS A 144 27.73 14.73 23.47
N GLY A 145 27.45 16.00 23.20
CA GLY A 145 28.24 16.87 22.31
C GLY A 145 29.26 17.70 23.03
N PRO A 146 30.08 18.50 22.31
CA PRO A 146 30.92 19.53 22.87
C PRO A 146 30.11 20.64 23.56
N ASP A 147 30.77 21.51 24.33
CA ASP A 147 30.22 22.72 24.92
C ASP A 147 28.93 22.51 25.73
N LYS A 148 28.87 21.43 26.51
CA LYS A 148 27.73 21.12 27.38
C LYS A 148 26.39 20.97 26.63
N ASN A 149 26.41 20.42 25.42
CA ASN A 149 25.23 20.11 24.63
C ASN A 149 24.89 18.62 24.62
N ILE A 150 23.61 18.30 24.45
CA ILE A 150 23.12 16.99 24.05
C ILE A 150 22.68 17.10 22.59
N PHE A 151 23.26 16.27 21.71
CA PHE A 151 22.87 16.15 20.32
C PHE A 151 21.78 15.10 20.14
N LEU A 152 20.80 15.37 19.31
CA LEU A 152 19.89 14.38 18.77
C LEU A 152 20.33 14.05 17.35
N LYS A 153 20.76 12.82 17.13
CA LYS A 153 21.16 12.32 15.80
C LYS A 153 20.08 11.45 15.20
N LEU A 154 19.88 11.57 13.91
CA LEU A 154 19.04 10.64 13.14
C LEU A 154 19.94 9.48 12.71
N ILE A 155 19.56 8.25 13.05
CA ILE A 155 20.32 7.05 12.75
C ILE A 155 19.77 6.38 11.49
N ALA A 156 20.53 6.43 10.43
CA ALA A 156 20.16 5.83 9.14
C ALA A 156 20.75 4.41 9.06
N THR A 157 19.89 3.39 9.16
CA THR A 157 20.28 1.98 8.96
C THR A 157 20.39 1.63 7.47
N ILE A 158 21.23 2.36 6.72
CA ILE A 158 21.41 2.14 5.28
C ILE A 158 22.57 1.18 5.04
N ALA A 159 23.68 1.37 5.76
CA ALA A 159 24.89 0.60 5.68
C ALA A 159 25.31 0.13 7.09
N VAL A 160 25.61 -1.15 7.22
CA VAL A 160 25.92 -1.78 8.51
C VAL A 160 27.10 -2.72 8.34
N ALA A 161 28.03 -2.74 9.31
CA ALA A 161 29.07 -3.75 9.47
C ALA A 161 29.08 -4.26 10.90
N ASP A 162 29.58 -5.48 11.12
CA ASP A 162 29.79 -6.00 12.45
C ASP A 162 30.90 -5.20 13.14
N SER A 163 30.72 -4.86 14.42
CA SER A 163 31.71 -4.09 15.19
C SER A 163 33.04 -4.81 15.36
N THR A 164 33.08 -6.11 15.12
CA THR A 164 34.32 -6.93 15.16
C THR A 164 35.09 -6.90 13.85
N ASP A 165 34.46 -6.50 12.76
CA ASP A 165 35.09 -6.41 11.45
C ASP A 165 35.88 -5.09 11.30
N GLN A 166 37.04 -5.12 10.65
CA GLN A 166 37.86 -3.92 10.40
C GLN A 166 37.14 -2.89 9.54
N ILE A 167 36.35 -3.37 8.54
CA ILE A 167 35.55 -2.53 7.67
C ILE A 167 34.50 -1.70 8.41
N HIS A 168 34.15 -2.04 9.66
CA HIS A 168 33.21 -1.29 10.48
C HIS A 168 33.60 0.18 10.58
N ARG A 169 34.89 0.47 10.83
CA ARG A 169 35.38 1.85 10.88
C ARG A 169 35.20 2.58 9.56
N ALA A 170 35.41 1.90 8.42
CA ALA A 170 35.21 2.50 7.11
C ALA A 170 33.73 2.81 6.84
N VAL A 171 32.83 1.94 7.29
CA VAL A 171 31.38 2.16 7.18
C VAL A 171 30.95 3.38 8.02
N GLU A 172 31.45 3.51 9.24
CA GLU A 172 31.18 4.69 10.09
C GLU A 172 31.69 5.99 9.47
N LEU A 173 32.90 5.98 8.91
CA LEU A 173 33.49 7.16 8.24
C LEU A 173 32.78 7.55 6.96
N SER A 174 32.18 6.59 6.27
CA SER A 174 31.48 6.81 4.97
C SER A 174 30.00 7.14 5.13
N ASN A 175 29.41 6.99 6.32
CA ASN A 175 27.97 7.11 6.58
C ASN A 175 27.71 7.97 7.81
N ALA A 176 27.85 9.29 7.66
CA ALA A 176 27.60 10.23 8.76
C ALA A 176 26.11 10.30 9.11
N ASN A 177 25.79 10.12 10.38
CA ASN A 177 24.45 10.32 10.92
C ASN A 177 24.20 11.81 11.16
N PRO A 178 23.18 12.44 10.54
CA PRO A 178 22.94 13.86 10.70
C PRO A 178 22.54 14.24 12.13
N ILE A 179 23.11 15.32 12.63
CA ILE A 179 22.67 15.98 13.87
C ILE A 179 21.43 16.82 13.53
N ILE A 180 20.25 16.41 14.04
CA ILE A 180 18.98 17.06 13.74
C ILE A 180 18.55 18.07 14.82
N ALA A 181 19.18 18.04 16.00
CA ALA A 181 19.05 19.05 17.04
C ALA A 181 20.26 19.06 17.98
N ALA A 182 20.51 20.22 18.58
CA ALA A 182 21.48 20.41 19.65
C ALA A 182 20.79 21.12 20.84
N PHE A 183 20.80 20.50 22.00
CA PHE A 183 20.15 21.00 23.18
C PHE A 183 21.20 21.39 24.24
N PRO A 184 21.31 22.66 24.62
CA PRO A 184 22.12 23.04 25.78
C PRO A 184 21.61 22.36 27.06
N ILE A 185 22.53 21.82 27.85
CA ILE A 185 22.21 21.26 29.17
C ILE A 185 21.83 22.40 30.09
N LYS A 186 20.63 22.41 30.62
CA LYS A 186 20.11 23.41 31.55
C LYS A 186 20.50 23.12 32.99
N ALA A 187 20.48 21.86 33.40
CA ALA A 187 20.87 21.39 34.71
C ALA A 187 21.41 19.97 34.68
N LEU A 188 22.17 19.58 35.69
CA LEU A 188 22.61 18.20 35.92
C LEU A 188 21.93 17.65 37.19
N GLY A 189 21.30 16.47 37.03
CA GLY A 189 20.79 15.69 38.17
C GLY A 189 21.76 14.55 38.56
N ASN A 190 21.26 13.55 39.29
CA ASN A 190 22.04 12.37 39.65
C ASN A 190 22.18 11.43 38.44
N LYS A 191 23.28 11.52 37.73
CA LYS A 191 23.56 10.81 36.46
C LYS A 191 22.52 11.14 35.38
N THR A 192 21.98 12.36 35.39
CA THR A 192 21.00 12.81 34.42
C THR A 192 21.38 14.18 33.85
N SER A 193 20.92 14.47 32.64
CA SER A 193 21.04 15.76 31.96
C SER A 193 19.63 16.29 31.62
N VAL A 194 19.38 17.55 32.04
CA VAL A 194 18.11 18.24 31.77
C VAL A 194 18.27 19.14 30.55
N ILE A 195 17.38 18.97 29.58
CA ILE A 195 17.35 19.75 28.32
C ILE A 195 15.96 20.33 28.06
N ASP A 196 15.90 21.49 27.43
CA ASP A 196 14.66 22.12 26.99
C ASP A 196 14.31 21.65 25.59
N VAL A 197 13.18 20.96 25.43
CA VAL A 197 12.70 20.38 24.16
C VAL A 197 11.50 21.11 23.59
N SER A 198 11.05 22.22 24.22
CA SER A 198 9.81 22.92 23.88
C SER A 198 9.71 23.31 22.41
N SER A 199 10.70 24.08 21.93
CA SER A 199 10.71 24.57 20.56
C SER A 199 10.92 23.45 19.52
N TYR A 200 11.69 22.43 19.87
CA TYR A 200 11.93 21.29 19.01
C TYR A 200 10.65 20.46 18.78
N LEU A 201 9.92 20.16 19.87
CA LEU A 201 8.71 19.33 19.82
C LEU A 201 7.52 20.05 19.18
N SER A 202 7.39 21.38 19.39
CA SER A 202 6.34 22.19 18.76
C SER A 202 6.66 22.53 17.30
N GLY A 203 7.93 22.58 16.90
CA GLY A 203 8.39 22.95 15.58
C GLY A 203 8.22 21.86 14.51
N ASP A 204 8.61 22.19 13.29
CA ASP A 204 8.57 21.28 12.12
C ASP A 204 9.97 20.73 11.84
N ASN A 205 10.16 19.43 12.08
CA ASN A 205 11.46 18.78 11.91
C ASN A 205 11.32 17.31 11.51
N ALA A 206 12.45 16.69 11.17
CA ALA A 206 12.47 15.34 10.59
C ALA A 206 11.90 14.24 11.50
N ALA A 207 12.04 14.37 12.83
CA ALA A 207 11.69 13.27 13.74
C ALA A 207 10.28 13.36 14.34
N VAL A 208 9.77 14.59 14.60
CA VAL A 208 8.51 14.78 15.35
C VAL A 208 7.45 15.54 14.54
N SER A 209 7.48 15.40 13.23
CA SER A 209 6.50 16.03 12.31
C SER A 209 6.08 15.07 11.22
N LEU A 210 5.16 15.53 10.38
CA LEU A 210 4.77 14.80 9.17
C LEU A 210 6.00 14.61 8.28
N SER A 211 6.15 13.44 7.69
CA SER A 211 7.21 13.20 6.71
C SER A 211 7.03 14.10 5.48
N SER A 212 8.13 14.45 4.81
CA SER A 212 8.10 15.26 3.57
C SER A 212 7.20 14.66 2.48
N ARG A 213 7.05 13.33 2.46
CA ARG A 213 6.16 12.63 1.54
C ARG A 213 4.69 12.91 1.87
N VAL A 214 4.32 12.80 3.14
CA VAL A 214 2.94 13.06 3.60
C VAL A 214 2.58 14.52 3.32
N LYS A 215 3.47 15.47 3.65
CA LYS A 215 3.26 16.89 3.38
C LYS A 215 3.00 17.17 1.89
N ARG A 216 3.83 16.59 1.00
CA ARG A 216 3.61 16.74 -0.45
C ARG A 216 2.30 16.13 -0.92
N GLY A 217 1.93 14.96 -0.40
CA GLY A 217 0.68 14.27 -0.76
C GLY A 217 -0.57 15.05 -0.36
N LEU A 218 -0.48 15.86 0.69
CA LEU A 218 -1.57 16.67 1.24
C LEU A 218 -1.46 18.17 0.88
N ASN A 219 -0.51 18.55 0.04
CA ASN A 219 -0.21 19.96 -0.31
C ASN A 219 0.09 20.86 0.90
N ILE A 220 0.65 20.29 1.98
CA ILE A 220 0.99 21.02 3.20
C ILE A 220 2.29 21.80 3.00
N GLY A 221 2.25 23.08 3.36
CA GLY A 221 3.38 24.02 3.30
C GLY A 221 4.15 24.14 4.62
N GLY A 222 4.55 25.36 4.98
CA GLY A 222 5.32 25.67 6.18
C GLY A 222 4.49 25.63 7.47
N ILE A 223 5.14 25.34 8.61
CA ILE A 223 4.50 25.38 9.93
C ILE A 223 4.26 26.83 10.37
N MET A 224 3.15 27.08 11.04
CA MET A 224 2.82 28.33 11.71
C MET A 224 3.11 28.21 13.20
N ALA A 225 4.25 28.76 13.62
CA ALA A 225 4.76 28.59 14.98
C ALA A 225 3.87 29.20 16.06
N ASP A 226 3.14 30.28 15.73
CA ASP A 226 2.21 30.97 16.61
C ASP A 226 0.95 30.14 16.97
N ARG A 227 0.66 29.11 16.18
CA ARG A 227 -0.50 28.21 16.29
C ARG A 227 -0.10 26.73 16.44
N SER A 228 1.17 26.50 16.81
CA SER A 228 1.69 25.15 17.00
C SER A 228 2.28 25.04 18.40
N PHE A 229 1.81 24.05 19.17
CA PHE A 229 2.17 23.91 20.57
C PHE A 229 2.07 22.46 21.05
N ILE A 230 2.70 22.17 22.18
CA ILE A 230 2.62 20.89 22.87
C ILE A 230 1.41 20.91 23.78
N GLN A 231 0.48 19.99 23.59
CA GLN A 231 -0.70 19.84 24.46
C GLN A 231 -0.34 19.15 25.78
N LYS A 232 0.32 18.01 25.68
CA LYS A 232 0.75 17.21 26.84
C LYS A 232 1.90 16.30 26.49
N ILE A 233 2.67 15.92 27.51
CA ILE A 233 3.66 14.86 27.44
C ILE A 233 3.35 13.84 28.54
N LYS A 234 3.42 12.56 28.21
CA LYS A 234 3.26 11.45 29.15
C LYS A 234 4.47 10.52 29.06
N ALA A 235 4.98 10.13 30.21
CA ALA A 235 6.12 9.23 30.33
C ALA A 235 5.70 7.84 30.81
N TYR A 236 6.11 6.80 30.08
CA TYR A 236 5.90 5.39 30.40
C TYR A 236 7.25 4.69 30.56
N PRO A 237 7.32 3.46 31.09
CA PRO A 237 8.59 2.77 31.35
C PRO A 237 9.49 2.60 30.12
N ILE A 238 8.94 2.42 28.92
CA ILE A 238 9.70 2.19 27.69
C ILE A 238 9.44 3.22 26.60
N ASN A 239 8.50 4.16 26.81
CA ASN A 239 8.20 5.19 25.83
C ASN A 239 7.82 6.53 26.48
N VAL A 240 7.91 7.59 25.69
CA VAL A 240 7.39 8.92 26.02
C VAL A 240 6.52 9.38 24.87
N GLU A 241 5.30 9.81 25.19
CA GLU A 241 4.29 10.25 24.25
C GLU A 241 4.16 11.77 24.28
N VAL A 242 4.30 12.39 23.13
CA VAL A 242 4.20 13.85 22.95
C VAL A 242 3.02 14.18 22.06
N HIS A 243 1.95 14.69 22.62
CA HIS A 243 0.81 15.20 21.90
C HIS A 243 1.04 16.66 21.53
N ALA A 244 1.00 16.97 20.24
CA ALA A 244 1.20 18.33 19.74
C ALA A 244 0.13 18.71 18.70
N THR A 245 -0.33 19.96 18.78
CA THR A 245 -1.09 20.63 17.74
C THR A 245 -0.11 21.30 16.80
N LYS A 246 -0.22 21.05 15.50
CA LYS A 246 0.59 21.68 14.46
C LYS A 246 -0.28 22.26 13.37
N THR A 247 -0.14 23.55 13.14
CA THR A 247 -0.82 24.26 12.07
C THR A 247 0.15 24.58 10.94
N TYR A 248 -0.27 24.27 9.72
CA TYR A 248 0.53 24.45 8.51
C TYR A 248 -0.22 25.33 7.51
N THR A 249 0.51 26.06 6.68
CA THR A 249 -0.04 26.65 5.47
C THR A 249 -0.37 25.56 4.46
N VAL A 250 -1.30 25.83 3.55
CA VAL A 250 -1.63 24.94 2.45
C VAL A 250 -1.19 25.57 1.14
N ASN A 251 -0.52 24.80 0.29
CA ASN A 251 -0.17 25.20 -1.06
C ASN A 251 -1.37 24.94 -1.96
N THR A 252 -2.26 25.92 -2.09
CA THR A 252 -3.38 25.84 -3.03
C THR A 252 -2.82 25.96 -4.45
N PRO A 253 -2.99 24.95 -5.32
CA PRO A 253 -2.60 25.12 -6.73
C PRO A 253 -3.43 26.27 -7.32
N PRO A 254 -2.84 27.10 -8.20
CA PRO A 254 -3.62 28.15 -8.88
C PRO A 254 -4.82 27.53 -9.60
N PRO A 255 -5.97 28.19 -9.61
CA PRO A 255 -7.16 27.70 -10.28
C PRO A 255 -6.81 27.45 -11.76
N SER A 256 -6.86 26.17 -12.15
CA SER A 256 -6.66 25.78 -13.55
C SER A 256 -7.87 26.25 -14.35
N SER A 257 -7.63 27.07 -15.35
CA SER A 257 -8.64 27.50 -16.31
C SER A 257 -9.11 26.36 -17.25
N VAL A 258 -8.50 25.20 -17.17
CA VAL A 258 -8.83 24.01 -17.96
C VAL A 258 -9.42 22.95 -17.02
N PRO A 259 -10.64 22.45 -17.30
CA PRO A 259 -11.18 21.32 -16.54
C PRO A 259 -10.25 20.11 -16.68
N SER A 260 -9.61 19.72 -15.58
CA SER A 260 -8.77 18.52 -15.57
C SER A 260 -9.66 17.29 -15.37
N PRO A 261 -9.59 16.28 -16.27
CA PRO A 261 -10.29 15.01 -16.05
C PRO A 261 -9.68 14.16 -14.93
N LEU A 262 -8.54 14.61 -14.37
CA LEU A 262 -7.92 13.96 -13.21
C LEU A 262 -8.49 14.56 -11.93
N PRO A 263 -8.82 13.75 -10.92
CA PRO A 263 -9.21 14.26 -9.61
C PRO A 263 -8.07 15.16 -9.11
N ARG A 264 -8.41 16.37 -8.67
CA ARG A 264 -7.46 17.30 -8.02
C ARG A 264 -6.76 16.53 -6.90
N SER A 265 -5.49 16.84 -6.68
CA SER A 265 -4.76 16.32 -5.51
C SER A 265 -5.61 16.59 -4.27
N ARG A 266 -5.84 15.55 -3.47
CA ARG A 266 -6.70 15.63 -2.31
C ARG A 266 -6.09 16.57 -1.28
N GLY A 267 -6.65 17.76 -1.16
CA GLY A 267 -6.45 18.67 -0.04
C GLY A 267 -7.53 18.46 1.03
N PHE A 268 -7.36 19.07 2.18
CA PHE A 268 -8.41 19.17 3.18
C PHE A 268 -9.41 20.25 2.72
N GLU A 269 -10.71 19.94 2.65
CA GLU A 269 -11.75 20.93 2.26
C GLU A 269 -11.69 22.20 3.12
N VAL A 270 -11.51 22.03 4.43
CA VAL A 270 -11.37 23.15 5.37
C VAL A 270 -10.18 24.05 5.03
N ALA A 271 -9.16 23.52 4.39
CA ALA A 271 -7.97 24.27 4.02
C ALA A 271 -8.18 25.16 2.80
N ASP A 272 -9.11 24.84 1.93
CA ASP A 272 -9.46 25.66 0.76
C ASP A 272 -10.08 26.99 1.21
N ASP A 273 -10.86 26.98 2.30
CA ASP A 273 -11.47 28.19 2.86
C ASP A 273 -10.52 28.94 3.80
N ALA A 274 -9.79 28.20 4.66
CA ALA A 274 -8.98 28.80 5.73
C ALA A 274 -7.54 29.14 5.32
N GLY A 275 -7.02 28.58 4.22
CA GLY A 275 -5.62 28.70 3.77
C GLY A 275 -4.61 28.01 4.71
N VAL A 276 -5.12 27.34 5.75
CA VAL A 276 -4.32 26.64 6.76
C VAL A 276 -4.99 25.32 7.15
N VAL A 277 -4.18 24.38 7.64
CA VAL A 277 -4.66 23.13 8.20
C VAL A 277 -4.05 22.91 9.59
N THR A 278 -4.89 22.60 10.57
CA THR A 278 -4.47 22.23 11.93
C THR A 278 -4.62 20.73 12.10
N ILE A 279 -3.55 20.09 12.55
CA ILE A 279 -3.44 18.65 12.72
C ILE A 279 -2.93 18.38 14.15
N GLU A 280 -3.55 17.42 14.83
CA GLU A 280 -3.04 16.92 16.08
C GLU A 280 -2.27 15.62 15.86
N ILE A 281 -1.05 15.57 16.37
CA ILE A 281 -0.17 14.41 16.23
C ILE A 281 0.33 13.92 17.59
N ASN A 282 0.59 12.64 17.65
CA ASN A 282 1.30 12.00 18.74
C ASN A 282 2.67 11.51 18.25
N ASN A 283 3.74 11.87 18.95
CA ASN A 283 5.09 11.36 18.71
C ASN A 283 5.47 10.43 19.88
N SER A 284 5.59 9.15 19.58
CA SER A 284 6.03 8.12 20.51
C SER A 284 7.55 7.95 20.44
N PHE A 285 8.26 8.27 21.49
CA PHE A 285 9.70 7.99 21.66
C PHE A 285 9.85 6.62 22.31
N LEU A 286 10.02 5.57 21.54
CA LEU A 286 10.08 4.19 21.99
C LEU A 286 11.52 3.69 22.09
N LEU A 287 11.93 3.23 23.26
CA LEU A 287 13.25 2.65 23.49
C LEU A 287 13.41 1.32 22.78
N LEU A 288 14.38 1.22 21.88
CA LEU A 288 14.68 -0.05 21.20
C LEU A 288 15.43 -1.02 22.12
N PRO A 289 15.26 -2.35 21.95
CA PRO A 289 15.98 -3.37 22.68
C PRO A 289 17.49 -3.15 22.59
N LYS A 290 18.23 -3.35 23.70
CA LYS A 290 19.69 -3.21 23.70
C LYS A 290 20.35 -4.20 22.74
N LYS A 291 19.84 -5.43 22.70
CA LYS A 291 20.26 -6.48 21.76
C LYS A 291 19.09 -6.73 20.78
N PRO A 292 19.26 -6.40 19.49
CA PRO A 292 18.26 -6.71 18.48
C PRO A 292 17.95 -8.20 18.42
N ALA A 293 16.70 -8.55 18.05
CA ALA A 293 16.32 -9.94 17.85
C ALA A 293 17.08 -10.59 16.69
N ALA A 294 17.17 -11.92 16.69
CA ALA A 294 17.74 -12.68 15.59
C ALA A 294 16.88 -12.47 14.32
N GLN A 295 17.53 -12.07 13.23
CA GLN A 295 16.90 -11.86 11.95
C GLN A 295 16.54 -13.20 11.29
N ARG A 296 15.37 -13.28 10.64
CA ARG A 296 15.08 -14.28 9.61
C ARG A 296 15.13 -13.63 8.25
N LEU A 297 15.93 -14.16 7.33
CA LEU A 297 16.09 -13.56 6.00
C LEU A 297 14.82 -13.75 5.18
N PHE A 298 14.50 -12.72 4.40
CA PHE A 298 13.31 -12.64 3.55
C PHE A 298 13.41 -13.61 2.38
N ASP A 299 12.30 -14.27 2.07
CA ASP A 299 12.11 -15.04 0.84
C ASP A 299 10.84 -14.58 0.11
N PRO A 300 10.91 -14.24 -1.19
CA PRO A 300 9.75 -13.74 -1.93
C PRO A 300 8.63 -14.79 -2.14
N ARG A 301 8.88 -16.05 -1.83
CA ARG A 301 7.89 -17.13 -1.89
C ARG A 301 7.01 -17.22 -0.64
N VAL A 302 7.30 -16.41 0.39
CA VAL A 302 6.49 -16.29 1.61
C VAL A 302 6.25 -14.82 1.92
N GLY A 303 4.98 -14.42 2.05
CA GLY A 303 4.54 -13.04 2.08
C GLY A 303 4.69 -12.33 3.43
N PHE A 304 5.90 -12.03 3.85
CA PHE A 304 6.15 -11.18 5.01
C PHE A 304 6.53 -9.76 4.63
N PHE A 305 6.15 -8.78 5.48
CA PHE A 305 6.80 -7.47 5.46
C PHE A 305 8.28 -7.61 5.79
N ALA A 306 9.11 -6.73 5.24
CA ALA A 306 10.56 -6.84 5.39
C ALA A 306 11.24 -5.48 5.51
N ASN A 307 12.32 -5.44 6.30
CA ASN A 307 13.28 -4.36 6.36
C ASN A 307 14.54 -4.74 5.59
N ARG A 308 15.34 -3.73 5.21
CA ARG A 308 16.54 -3.94 4.41
C ARG A 308 17.62 -2.92 4.78
N TYR A 309 18.87 -3.41 4.80
CA TYR A 309 20.09 -2.58 4.80
C TYR A 309 21.15 -3.21 3.89
N THR A 310 22.23 -2.46 3.62
CA THR A 310 23.43 -3.00 2.95
C THR A 310 24.41 -3.48 4.01
N LYS A 311 24.76 -4.75 4.00
CA LYS A 311 25.79 -5.30 4.89
C LYS A 311 27.16 -5.23 4.24
N PHE A 312 28.15 -4.79 5.03
CA PHE A 312 29.57 -4.87 4.73
C PHE A 312 30.23 -5.83 5.73
N ALA A 313 31.19 -6.61 5.27
CA ALA A 313 32.01 -7.50 6.09
C ALA A 313 33.39 -7.68 5.46
N ASP A 314 34.42 -7.91 6.28
CA ASP A 314 35.81 -8.04 5.82
C ASP A 314 35.98 -9.13 4.77
N GLN A 315 35.20 -10.21 4.83
CA GLN A 315 35.29 -11.36 3.95
C GLN A 315 34.50 -11.20 2.64
N GLN A 316 33.74 -10.11 2.46
CA GLN A 316 32.93 -9.90 1.28
C GLN A 316 33.74 -9.31 0.14
N GLN A 317 33.51 -9.80 -1.08
CA GLN A 317 34.05 -9.20 -2.32
C GLN A 317 33.08 -8.19 -2.95
N ARG A 318 31.87 -8.07 -2.42
CA ARG A 318 30.82 -7.09 -2.81
C ARG A 318 29.91 -6.80 -1.63
N ALA A 319 29.43 -5.55 -1.55
CA ALA A 319 28.40 -5.18 -0.58
C ALA A 319 27.09 -5.92 -0.88
N GLU A 320 26.46 -6.51 0.14
CA GLU A 320 25.25 -7.30 0.00
C GLU A 320 24.04 -6.65 0.65
N PRO A 321 22.91 -6.55 -0.11
CA PRO A 321 21.66 -6.16 0.50
C PRO A 321 21.13 -7.30 1.39
N LYS A 322 20.99 -7.04 2.69
CA LYS A 322 20.29 -7.93 3.61
C LYS A 322 18.84 -7.49 3.78
N THR A 323 17.94 -8.34 3.34
CA THR A 323 16.51 -8.19 3.54
C THR A 323 16.05 -9.23 4.55
N PHE A 324 15.31 -8.83 5.57
CA PHE A 324 14.85 -9.70 6.66
C PHE A 324 13.42 -9.36 7.01
N ILE A 325 12.66 -10.39 7.46
CA ILE A 325 11.23 -10.24 7.73
C ILE A 325 10.95 -9.44 9.00
N VAL A 326 9.78 -8.84 9.02
CA VAL A 326 9.20 -8.18 10.20
C VAL A 326 8.32 -9.20 10.93
N ARG A 327 8.60 -9.45 12.22
CA ARG A 327 7.88 -10.44 13.04
C ARG A 327 8.01 -10.16 14.53
N TRP A 328 7.12 -10.69 15.36
CA TRP A 328 7.29 -10.68 16.80
C TRP A 328 8.45 -11.58 17.22
N LYS A 329 9.11 -11.21 18.30
CA LYS A 329 10.09 -12.08 18.95
C LYS A 329 9.34 -13.07 19.85
N LEU A 330 9.23 -14.32 19.41
CA LEU A 330 8.71 -15.42 20.21
C LEU A 330 9.86 -16.37 20.57
N GLU A 331 10.11 -16.51 21.87
CA GLU A 331 11.10 -17.42 22.44
C GLU A 331 10.42 -18.25 23.53
N PRO A 332 10.75 -19.54 23.68
CA PRO A 332 10.22 -20.35 24.77
C PRO A 332 10.72 -19.83 26.13
N LYS A 333 10.00 -20.16 27.18
CA LYS A 333 10.50 -19.96 28.55
C LYS A 333 11.81 -20.75 28.74
N PRO A 334 12.80 -20.28 29.52
CA PRO A 334 14.09 -20.95 29.66
C PRO A 334 14.01 -22.43 30.02
N GLN A 335 13.06 -22.81 30.89
CA GLN A 335 12.85 -24.20 31.29
C GLN A 335 12.26 -25.08 30.18
N ASP A 336 11.56 -24.50 29.20
CA ASP A 336 10.89 -25.19 28.12
C ASP A 336 11.74 -25.28 26.84
N TYR A 337 12.95 -24.71 26.86
CA TYR A 337 13.78 -24.59 25.66
C TYR A 337 14.12 -25.97 25.01
N ASN A 338 14.42 -26.97 25.82
CA ASN A 338 14.69 -28.33 25.32
C ASN A 338 13.43 -29.00 24.76
N ASN A 339 12.29 -28.80 25.38
CA ASN A 339 11.01 -29.31 24.89
C ASN A 339 10.68 -28.74 23.52
N TRP A 340 10.87 -27.41 23.35
CA TRP A 340 10.67 -26.71 22.09
C TRP A 340 11.61 -27.23 21.00
N LYS A 341 12.90 -27.40 21.28
CA LYS A 341 13.86 -27.99 20.34
C LYS A 341 13.47 -29.39 19.86
N ASN A 342 12.83 -30.14 20.72
CA ASN A 342 12.32 -31.48 20.43
C ASN A 342 10.92 -31.46 19.76
N GLY A 343 10.43 -30.32 19.33
CA GLY A 343 9.16 -30.17 18.62
C GLY A 343 7.90 -30.22 19.49
N GLN A 344 8.04 -30.13 20.83
CA GLN A 344 6.92 -30.08 21.74
C GLN A 344 6.32 -28.65 21.78
N LEU A 345 5.00 -28.56 21.95
CA LEU A 345 4.32 -27.28 22.12
C LEU A 345 4.66 -26.65 23.47
N VAL A 346 5.16 -25.43 23.43
CA VAL A 346 5.54 -24.65 24.62
C VAL A 346 4.85 -23.28 24.62
N GLU A 347 4.79 -22.67 25.80
CA GLU A 347 4.35 -21.28 25.89
C GLU A 347 5.51 -20.33 25.62
N PRO A 348 5.30 -19.22 24.87
CA PRO A 348 6.34 -18.21 24.72
C PRO A 348 6.58 -17.48 26.04
N GLN A 349 7.80 -16.95 26.21
CA GLN A 349 8.17 -16.12 27.36
C GLN A 349 7.30 -14.85 27.42
N LYS A 350 7.03 -14.25 26.25
CA LYS A 350 6.15 -13.08 26.10
C LYS A 350 5.15 -13.38 24.97
N PRO A 351 3.88 -13.66 25.29
CA PRO A 351 2.85 -13.84 24.28
C PRO A 351 2.47 -12.49 23.63
N ILE A 352 1.89 -12.57 22.44
CA ILE A 352 1.29 -11.44 21.72
C ILE A 352 -0.10 -11.23 22.30
N VAL A 353 -0.32 -10.09 22.97
CA VAL A 353 -1.61 -9.80 23.62
C VAL A 353 -2.19 -8.53 23.06
N PHE A 354 -3.39 -8.60 22.52
CA PHE A 354 -4.17 -7.43 22.10
C PHE A 354 -5.24 -7.09 23.13
N TYR A 355 -5.29 -5.83 23.52
CA TYR A 355 -6.37 -5.30 24.34
C TYR A 355 -7.40 -4.62 23.47
N ILE A 356 -8.68 -4.78 23.84
CA ILE A 356 -9.77 -4.10 23.14
C ILE A 356 -10.00 -2.74 23.79
N ASP A 357 -10.03 -1.68 22.98
CA ASP A 357 -10.28 -0.31 23.43
C ASP A 357 -11.63 -0.23 24.18
N PRO A 358 -11.70 0.36 25.39
CA PRO A 358 -12.95 0.56 26.12
C PRO A 358 -14.03 1.35 25.36
N ALA A 359 -13.63 2.14 24.34
CA ALA A 359 -14.57 2.86 23.49
C ALA A 359 -15.33 1.95 22.50
N THR A 360 -14.93 0.68 22.38
CA THR A 360 -15.57 -0.28 21.47
C THR A 360 -17.00 -0.60 21.94
N PRO A 361 -18.02 -0.50 21.04
CA PRO A 361 -19.38 -0.94 21.39
C PRO A 361 -19.39 -2.40 21.85
N LYS A 362 -20.07 -2.68 22.96
CA LYS A 362 -20.00 -3.95 23.68
C LYS A 362 -20.36 -5.17 22.81
N GLN A 363 -21.30 -5.02 21.89
CA GLN A 363 -21.73 -6.10 21.00
C GLN A 363 -20.62 -6.55 20.03
N TRP A 364 -19.63 -5.70 19.72
CA TRP A 364 -18.55 -6.02 18.79
C TRP A 364 -17.29 -6.57 19.46
N VAL A 365 -17.12 -6.35 20.76
CA VAL A 365 -15.95 -6.80 21.54
C VAL A 365 -15.69 -8.30 21.37
N PRO A 366 -16.68 -9.22 21.52
CA PRO A 366 -16.43 -10.65 21.38
C PRO A 366 -15.92 -11.06 19.99
N TYR A 367 -16.39 -10.39 18.93
CA TYR A 367 -16.01 -10.71 17.55
C TYR A 367 -14.59 -10.22 17.22
N LEU A 368 -14.21 -9.04 17.70
CA LEU A 368 -12.84 -8.55 17.59
C LEU A 368 -11.87 -9.47 18.32
N MET A 369 -12.22 -9.92 19.54
CA MET A 369 -11.41 -10.86 20.29
C MET A 369 -11.28 -12.21 19.59
N GLN A 370 -12.36 -12.74 19.02
CA GLN A 370 -12.33 -13.98 18.24
C GLN A 370 -11.38 -13.86 17.05
N GLY A 371 -11.38 -12.72 16.32
CA GLY A 371 -10.49 -12.50 15.19
C GLY A 371 -9.01 -12.58 15.57
N VAL A 372 -8.63 -12.09 16.76
CA VAL A 372 -7.27 -12.26 17.30
C VAL A 372 -7.01 -13.75 17.65
N ASN A 373 -7.95 -14.38 18.34
CA ASN A 373 -7.78 -15.74 18.87
C ASN A 373 -7.76 -16.80 17.75
N ASP A 374 -8.31 -16.51 16.58
CA ASP A 374 -8.30 -17.41 15.41
C ASP A 374 -6.86 -17.81 15.01
N TRP A 375 -5.86 -16.97 15.27
CA TRP A 375 -4.46 -17.25 14.95
C TRP A 375 -3.75 -18.23 15.89
N GLN A 376 -4.35 -18.61 17.02
CA GLN A 376 -3.71 -19.51 17.99
C GLN A 376 -3.26 -20.84 17.34
N LYS A 377 -4.13 -21.42 16.50
CA LYS A 377 -3.81 -22.70 15.83
C LYS A 377 -2.63 -22.61 14.87
N SER A 378 -2.48 -21.47 14.20
CA SER A 378 -1.33 -21.23 13.31
C SER A 378 -0.03 -21.16 14.10
N PHE A 379 -0.04 -20.51 15.28
CA PHE A 379 1.11 -20.49 16.18
C PHE A 379 1.42 -21.86 16.83
N GLU A 380 0.42 -22.69 17.10
CA GLU A 380 0.63 -24.06 17.55
C GLU A 380 1.40 -24.87 16.51
N LYS A 381 1.11 -24.70 15.20
CA LYS A 381 1.90 -25.31 14.12
C LYS A 381 3.35 -24.81 14.05
N ALA A 382 3.59 -23.61 14.57
CA ALA A 382 4.96 -23.07 14.73
C ALA A 382 5.65 -23.49 16.04
N GLY A 383 4.99 -24.29 16.89
CA GLY A 383 5.53 -24.83 18.14
C GLY A 383 5.16 -24.03 19.41
N PHE A 384 4.25 -23.05 19.30
CA PHE A 384 3.86 -22.20 20.43
C PHE A 384 2.37 -22.28 20.76
N LYS A 385 1.99 -22.77 21.93
CA LYS A 385 0.64 -22.67 22.47
C LYS A 385 0.44 -21.35 23.24
N ASN A 386 -0.77 -20.84 23.29
CA ASN A 386 -1.10 -19.56 23.97
C ASN A 386 -0.21 -18.38 23.51
N ALA A 387 0.21 -18.41 22.25
CA ALA A 387 1.15 -17.42 21.72
C ALA A 387 0.50 -16.06 21.40
N ILE A 388 -0.78 -16.07 21.03
CA ILE A 388 -1.54 -14.87 20.68
C ILE A 388 -2.95 -14.97 21.23
N TYR A 389 -3.43 -13.88 21.84
CA TYR A 389 -4.83 -13.79 22.32
C TYR A 389 -5.24 -12.36 22.61
N ALA A 390 -6.55 -12.12 22.65
CA ALA A 390 -7.12 -10.85 23.03
C ALA A 390 -7.62 -10.85 24.49
N LYS A 391 -7.62 -9.64 25.08
CA LYS A 391 -8.22 -9.33 26.40
C LYS A 391 -9.07 -8.08 26.32
N GLU A 392 -10.13 -8.05 27.11
CA GLU A 392 -10.78 -6.78 27.41
C GLU A 392 -9.84 -5.88 28.22
N TRP A 393 -10.01 -4.57 28.04
CA TRP A 393 -9.30 -3.59 28.86
C TRP A 393 -9.74 -3.73 30.33
N PRO A 394 -8.80 -3.81 31.30
CA PRO A 394 -9.15 -4.00 32.69
C PRO A 394 -9.98 -2.82 33.23
N LYS A 395 -11.15 -3.12 33.80
CA LYS A 395 -12.01 -2.12 34.40
C LYS A 395 -11.38 -1.53 35.65
N GLY A 396 -11.30 -0.20 35.73
CA GLY A 396 -10.82 0.51 36.91
C GLY A 396 -9.29 0.51 37.10
N ASP A 397 -8.52 -0.08 36.22
CA ASP A 397 -7.07 0.00 36.25
C ASP A 397 -6.59 1.34 35.65
N THR A 398 -6.23 2.28 36.52
CA THR A 398 -5.71 3.58 36.15
C THR A 398 -4.21 3.57 35.84
N THR A 399 -3.52 2.44 36.02
CA THR A 399 -2.07 2.30 35.76
C THR A 399 -1.79 1.94 34.31
N MET A 400 -2.75 1.35 33.60
CA MET A 400 -2.66 1.06 32.19
C MET A 400 -3.08 2.26 31.33
N SER A 401 -2.46 2.43 30.20
CA SER A 401 -2.80 3.45 29.20
C SER A 401 -2.75 2.86 27.79
N LEU A 402 -3.70 3.26 26.92
CA LEU A 402 -3.70 2.92 25.49
C LEU A 402 -2.48 3.52 24.74
N GLU A 403 -1.74 4.42 25.38
CA GLU A 403 -0.54 5.06 24.82
C GLU A 403 0.76 4.40 25.32
N ASP A 404 0.68 3.44 26.25
CA ASP A 404 1.85 2.72 26.76
C ASP A 404 2.25 1.61 25.80
N ALA A 405 3.41 1.74 25.17
CA ALA A 405 3.92 0.83 24.14
C ALA A 405 4.16 -0.62 24.62
N ARG A 406 4.00 -0.90 25.91
CA ARG A 406 3.97 -2.28 26.42
C ARG A 406 2.71 -3.06 26.02
N TYR A 407 1.65 -2.36 25.58
CA TYR A 407 0.34 -2.93 25.26
C TYR A 407 -0.01 -2.71 23.80
N SER A 408 -0.29 -3.78 23.08
CA SER A 408 -0.91 -3.70 21.73
C SER A 408 -2.42 -3.60 21.88
N VAL A 409 -3.06 -2.77 21.05
CA VAL A 409 -4.46 -2.40 21.22
C VAL A 409 -5.22 -2.41 19.89
N ILE A 410 -6.44 -2.90 19.89
CA ILE A 410 -7.42 -2.60 18.84
C ILE A 410 -8.13 -1.33 19.26
N ARG A 411 -7.76 -0.20 18.62
CA ARG A 411 -8.29 1.16 18.90
C ARG A 411 -9.57 1.38 18.10
N TYR A 412 -10.60 1.88 18.78
CA TYR A 412 -11.88 2.17 18.14
C TYR A 412 -12.04 3.65 17.86
N PHE A 413 -12.30 4.01 16.60
CA PHE A 413 -12.47 5.39 16.15
C PHE A 413 -13.88 5.63 15.61
N ALA A 414 -14.55 6.66 16.11
CA ALA A 414 -15.80 7.16 15.55
C ALA A 414 -15.46 8.00 14.30
N SER A 415 -15.45 7.36 13.14
CA SER A 415 -15.10 7.96 11.86
C SER A 415 -16.01 7.40 10.76
N ASP A 416 -16.27 8.20 9.74
CA ASP A 416 -16.97 7.86 8.50
C ASP A 416 -16.11 7.06 7.51
N ILE A 417 -14.84 6.85 7.82
CA ILE A 417 -13.92 6.08 6.99
C ILE A 417 -14.32 4.60 6.95
N GLU A 418 -14.56 4.11 5.75
CA GLU A 418 -14.91 2.71 5.46
C GLU A 418 -13.64 1.85 5.44
N ASN A 419 -12.98 1.69 6.59
CA ASN A 419 -11.69 1.01 6.69
C ASN A 419 -11.42 0.39 8.07
N ALA A 420 -10.40 -0.50 8.10
CA ALA A 420 -9.61 -0.89 9.26
C ALA A 420 -8.13 -0.84 8.86
N TYR A 421 -7.23 -0.75 9.83
CA TYR A 421 -5.79 -0.60 9.55
C TYR A 421 -4.95 -1.29 10.61
N GLY A 422 -4.23 -2.36 10.22
CA GLY A 422 -3.37 -3.19 11.07
C GLY A 422 -1.87 -2.88 10.94
N PRO A 423 -1.37 -1.75 11.47
CA PRO A 423 0.05 -1.42 11.41
C PRO A 423 0.86 -2.18 12.45
N ASN A 424 2.17 -2.24 12.25
CA ASN A 424 3.12 -2.64 13.28
C ASN A 424 4.25 -1.62 13.45
N VAL A 425 4.77 -1.51 14.66
CA VAL A 425 5.99 -0.77 14.96
C VAL A 425 7.11 -1.77 15.16
N SER A 426 8.08 -1.75 14.26
CA SER A 426 9.19 -2.71 14.25
C SER A 426 10.55 -2.03 14.38
N ASP A 427 11.46 -2.70 15.07
CA ASP A 427 12.86 -2.32 15.16
C ASP A 427 13.51 -2.41 13.77
N PRO A 428 13.98 -1.30 13.18
CA PRO A 428 14.55 -1.31 11.83
C PRO A 428 15.85 -2.11 11.72
N ARG A 429 16.49 -2.44 12.83
CA ARG A 429 17.75 -3.21 12.88
C ARG A 429 17.52 -4.73 12.77
N SER A 430 16.36 -5.22 13.23
CA SER A 430 16.09 -6.67 13.34
C SER A 430 14.78 -7.13 12.71
N GLY A 431 13.84 -6.21 12.48
CA GLY A 431 12.47 -6.55 12.10
C GLY A 431 11.58 -6.99 13.27
N GLU A 432 12.08 -6.95 14.53
CA GLU A 432 11.27 -7.27 15.70
C GLU A 432 10.10 -6.32 15.85
N ILE A 433 8.87 -6.85 15.85
CA ILE A 433 7.67 -6.07 16.16
C ILE A 433 7.64 -5.81 17.66
N LEU A 434 7.48 -4.55 18.05
CA LEU A 434 7.52 -4.09 19.43
C LEU A 434 6.14 -3.80 20.01
N GLU A 435 5.27 -3.23 19.17
CA GLU A 435 3.88 -2.93 19.46
C GLU A 435 3.03 -2.90 18.18
N SER A 436 1.71 -2.98 18.33
CA SER A 436 0.76 -2.73 17.26
C SER A 436 -0.50 -2.07 17.78
N HIS A 437 -0.93 -1.00 17.11
CA HIS A 437 -2.22 -0.35 17.36
C HIS A 437 -3.09 -0.50 16.12
N ILE A 438 -4.01 -1.48 16.13
CA ILE A 438 -4.97 -1.65 15.03
C ILE A 438 -5.99 -0.52 15.11
N GLY A 439 -6.14 0.25 14.05
CA GLY A 439 -7.18 1.25 13.90
C GLY A 439 -8.47 0.62 13.39
N TRP A 440 -9.52 0.64 14.21
CA TRP A 440 -10.85 0.15 13.85
C TRP A 440 -11.81 1.33 13.69
N TYR A 441 -12.25 1.62 12.47
CA TYR A 441 -13.13 2.75 12.17
C TYR A 441 -14.59 2.27 12.17
N HIS A 442 -15.47 3.05 12.80
CA HIS A 442 -16.89 2.67 12.96
C HIS A 442 -17.55 2.31 11.63
N ASN A 443 -17.28 3.09 10.60
CA ASN A 443 -17.92 2.92 9.29
C ASN A 443 -17.36 1.78 8.43
N VAL A 444 -16.40 0.98 8.95
CA VAL A 444 -16.02 -0.29 8.30
C VAL A 444 -17.23 -1.23 8.13
N MET A 445 -18.24 -1.09 9.01
CA MET A 445 -19.47 -1.90 8.93
C MET A 445 -20.25 -1.64 7.64
N LYS A 446 -20.27 -0.39 7.14
CA LYS A 446 -20.86 -0.07 5.84
C LYS A 446 -20.12 -0.77 4.69
N LEU A 447 -18.79 -0.75 4.72
CA LEU A 447 -17.98 -1.46 3.73
C LEU A 447 -18.28 -2.97 3.73
N LEU A 448 -18.35 -3.56 4.91
CA LEU A 448 -18.66 -4.98 5.10
C LEU A 448 -20.07 -5.34 4.62
N GLN A 449 -21.04 -4.49 4.88
CA GLN A 449 -22.39 -4.61 4.39
C GLN A 449 -22.44 -4.62 2.85
N ASN A 450 -21.81 -3.64 2.23
CA ASN A 450 -21.75 -3.50 0.78
C ASN A 450 -21.09 -4.72 0.13
N TRP A 451 -19.94 -5.15 0.62
CA TRP A 451 -19.26 -6.33 0.09
C TRP A 451 -20.09 -7.60 0.22
N TYR A 452 -20.67 -7.85 1.40
CA TYR A 452 -21.39 -9.09 1.65
C TYR A 452 -22.72 -9.14 0.90
N MET A 453 -23.45 -8.04 0.83
CA MET A 453 -24.70 -7.97 0.05
C MET A 453 -24.43 -8.27 -1.43
N ILE A 454 -23.39 -7.67 -2.01
CA ILE A 454 -23.05 -7.79 -3.44
C ILE A 454 -22.45 -9.15 -3.81
N GLN A 455 -21.69 -9.77 -2.92
CA GLN A 455 -21.00 -11.02 -3.24
C GLN A 455 -21.74 -12.26 -2.73
N ALA A 456 -22.51 -12.15 -1.65
CA ALA A 456 -23.13 -13.26 -0.98
C ALA A 456 -24.65 -13.12 -0.75
N GLY A 457 -25.25 -11.97 -1.03
CA GLY A 457 -26.68 -11.69 -0.83
C GLY A 457 -27.62 -12.74 -1.43
N PRO A 458 -27.40 -13.26 -2.65
CA PRO A 458 -28.21 -14.34 -3.19
C PRO A 458 -28.17 -15.62 -2.37
N ASN A 459 -27.06 -15.88 -1.67
CA ASN A 459 -26.82 -17.12 -0.91
C ASN A 459 -27.20 -17.00 0.59
N ASP A 460 -27.35 -15.78 1.12
CA ASP A 460 -27.67 -15.54 2.52
C ASP A 460 -28.83 -14.56 2.69
N LYS A 461 -29.98 -15.07 3.08
CA LYS A 461 -31.19 -14.25 3.28
C LYS A 461 -31.03 -13.14 4.31
N ARG A 462 -30.10 -13.28 5.28
CA ARG A 462 -29.80 -12.25 6.29
C ARG A 462 -29.18 -10.98 5.69
N ALA A 463 -28.55 -11.12 4.51
CA ALA A 463 -27.95 -10.03 3.77
C ALA A 463 -28.90 -9.33 2.78
N GLN A 464 -30.16 -9.74 2.70
CA GLN A 464 -31.18 -9.20 1.78
C GLN A 464 -31.98 -8.04 2.38
N GLN A 465 -31.31 -7.17 3.14
CA GLN A 465 -31.86 -5.99 3.82
C GLN A 465 -30.77 -5.01 4.20
N MET A 466 -31.11 -3.73 4.37
CA MET A 466 -30.12 -2.68 4.65
C MET A 466 -29.50 -2.77 6.06
N LYS A 467 -30.21 -3.29 7.05
CA LYS A 467 -29.67 -3.52 8.39
C LYS A 467 -29.45 -5.01 8.65
N PHE A 468 -28.20 -5.44 8.68
CA PHE A 468 -27.88 -6.83 8.99
C PHE A 468 -28.13 -7.16 10.46
N PRO A 469 -28.54 -8.40 10.78
CA PRO A 469 -28.56 -8.87 12.17
C PRO A 469 -27.16 -8.75 12.81
N ASP A 470 -27.12 -8.43 14.11
CA ASP A 470 -25.85 -8.22 14.85
C ASP A 470 -24.92 -9.43 14.77
N GLU A 471 -25.48 -10.64 14.77
CA GLU A 471 -24.70 -11.87 14.62
C GLU A 471 -23.97 -11.92 13.26
N LEU A 472 -24.65 -11.60 12.16
CA LEU A 472 -24.02 -11.55 10.83
C LEU A 472 -22.96 -10.48 10.75
N MET A 473 -23.29 -9.25 11.19
CA MET A 473 -22.31 -8.14 11.20
C MET A 473 -21.11 -8.49 12.10
N GLY A 474 -21.34 -9.13 13.23
CA GLY A 474 -20.28 -9.60 14.14
C GLY A 474 -19.33 -10.59 13.47
N GLN A 475 -19.83 -11.55 12.69
CA GLN A 475 -18.97 -12.48 11.94
C GLN A 475 -18.17 -11.77 10.84
N LEU A 476 -18.74 -10.75 10.20
CA LEU A 476 -18.03 -9.91 9.25
C LEU A 476 -16.91 -9.10 9.93
N ILE A 477 -17.17 -8.55 11.11
CA ILE A 477 -16.18 -7.88 11.98
C ILE A 477 -15.05 -8.87 12.36
N ARG A 478 -15.38 -10.10 12.77
CA ARG A 478 -14.39 -11.13 13.08
C ARG A 478 -13.48 -11.42 11.89
N PHE A 479 -14.05 -11.54 10.69
CA PHE A 479 -13.29 -11.74 9.45
C PHE A 479 -12.22 -10.65 9.28
N VAL A 480 -12.62 -9.37 9.33
CA VAL A 480 -11.67 -8.26 9.14
C VAL A 480 -10.69 -8.19 10.31
N SER A 481 -11.13 -8.44 11.55
CA SER A 481 -10.23 -8.51 12.71
C SER A 481 -9.13 -9.56 12.52
N SER A 482 -9.49 -10.78 12.04
CA SER A 482 -8.48 -11.82 11.73
C SER A 482 -7.51 -11.36 10.66
N HIS A 483 -7.97 -10.66 9.62
CA HIS A 483 -7.15 -10.12 8.54
C HIS A 483 -6.17 -9.06 9.04
N GLU A 484 -6.65 -8.03 9.78
CA GLU A 484 -5.80 -6.96 10.31
C GLU A 484 -4.75 -7.50 11.30
N VAL A 485 -5.13 -8.48 12.11
CA VAL A 485 -4.16 -9.17 12.99
C VAL A 485 -3.08 -9.86 12.17
N GLY A 486 -3.39 -10.45 11.02
CA GLY A 486 -2.43 -11.02 10.10
C GLY A 486 -1.32 -10.03 9.71
N HIS A 487 -1.66 -8.77 9.44
CA HIS A 487 -0.69 -7.71 9.19
C HIS A 487 0.18 -7.39 10.41
N THR A 488 -0.41 -7.41 11.59
CA THR A 488 0.31 -7.12 12.85
C THR A 488 1.26 -8.22 13.30
N ILE A 489 1.15 -9.41 12.71
CA ILE A 489 2.10 -10.52 12.91
C ILE A 489 3.07 -10.69 11.75
N GLY A 490 3.11 -9.72 10.83
CA GLY A 490 4.10 -9.58 9.78
C GLY A 490 3.65 -10.00 8.39
N LEU A 491 2.45 -10.50 8.19
CA LEU A 491 1.99 -11.02 6.90
C LEU A 491 1.53 -9.89 5.94
N ARG A 492 1.87 -10.06 4.67
CA ARG A 492 1.40 -9.25 3.54
C ARG A 492 0.18 -9.90 2.90
N HIS A 493 -0.51 -9.13 2.04
CA HIS A 493 -1.58 -9.70 1.21
C HIS A 493 -1.06 -10.80 0.29
N ASN A 494 -1.81 -11.90 0.21
CA ASN A 494 -1.58 -13.00 -0.73
C ASN A 494 -2.72 -13.05 -1.77
N PHE A 495 -2.73 -12.07 -2.71
CA PHE A 495 -3.77 -11.95 -3.74
C PHE A 495 -3.84 -13.14 -4.71
N GLY A 496 -2.84 -14.02 -4.68
CA GLY A 496 -2.79 -15.19 -5.51
C GLY A 496 -3.31 -16.47 -4.84
N SER A 497 -3.61 -16.43 -3.54
CA SER A 497 -3.93 -17.64 -2.78
C SER A 497 -5.14 -18.38 -3.34
N SER A 498 -6.25 -17.69 -3.59
CA SER A 498 -7.49 -18.27 -4.12
C SER A 498 -7.34 -18.86 -5.53
N SER A 499 -6.38 -18.39 -6.33
CA SER A 499 -6.12 -18.96 -7.66
C SER A 499 -5.60 -20.40 -7.64
N THR A 500 -5.25 -20.90 -6.46
CA THR A 500 -4.85 -22.31 -6.27
C THR A 500 -6.03 -23.25 -6.04
N VAL A 501 -7.26 -22.72 -6.06
CA VAL A 501 -8.50 -23.48 -5.86
C VAL A 501 -9.26 -23.59 -7.17
N PRO A 502 -9.57 -24.81 -7.65
CA PRO A 502 -10.42 -24.98 -8.84
C PRO A 502 -11.80 -24.35 -8.65
N VAL A 503 -12.27 -23.59 -9.64
CA VAL A 503 -13.57 -22.88 -9.58
C VAL A 503 -14.73 -23.84 -9.25
N GLU A 504 -14.73 -25.06 -9.81
CA GLU A 504 -15.77 -26.05 -9.56
C GLU A 504 -15.84 -26.47 -8.08
N LYS A 505 -14.69 -26.43 -7.39
CA LYS A 505 -14.64 -26.76 -5.94
C LYS A 505 -15.27 -25.66 -5.09
N LEU A 506 -15.35 -24.44 -5.58
CA LEU A 506 -16.04 -23.34 -4.90
C LEU A 506 -17.55 -23.53 -4.83
N ARG A 507 -18.11 -24.39 -5.68
CA ARG A 507 -19.52 -24.82 -5.74
C ARG A 507 -19.77 -26.19 -5.11
N ASP A 508 -18.73 -26.95 -4.80
CA ASP A 508 -18.81 -28.22 -4.08
C ASP A 508 -18.95 -27.96 -2.58
N LYS A 509 -20.19 -28.00 -2.06
CA LYS A 509 -20.49 -27.69 -0.66
C LYS A 509 -19.59 -28.44 0.32
N LYS A 510 -19.46 -29.76 0.14
CA LYS A 510 -18.66 -30.60 1.06
C LYS A 510 -17.20 -30.20 1.05
N TRP A 511 -16.67 -29.91 -0.13
CA TRP A 511 -15.27 -29.54 -0.26
C TRP A 511 -15.01 -28.12 0.28
N VAL A 512 -15.81 -27.11 -0.14
CA VAL A 512 -15.57 -25.72 0.22
C VAL A 512 -15.83 -25.44 1.71
N GLU A 513 -16.79 -26.09 2.33
CA GLU A 513 -17.03 -25.99 3.77
C GLU A 513 -15.91 -26.63 4.62
N ALA A 514 -15.22 -27.64 4.07
CA ALA A 514 -14.05 -28.24 4.70
C ALA A 514 -12.78 -27.43 4.52
N ASN A 515 -12.50 -26.94 3.29
CA ASN A 515 -11.22 -26.39 2.88
C ASN A 515 -11.16 -24.85 2.76
N GLY A 516 -12.32 -24.15 2.82
CA GLY A 516 -12.42 -22.74 2.51
C GLY A 516 -12.34 -22.45 1.00
N HIS A 517 -12.79 -21.28 0.58
CA HIS A 517 -12.71 -20.83 -0.81
C HIS A 517 -11.36 -20.18 -1.15
N THR A 518 -10.56 -19.88 -0.15
CA THR A 518 -9.17 -19.43 -0.29
C THR A 518 -8.31 -20.09 0.80
N PRO A 519 -7.04 -20.40 0.52
CA PRO A 519 -6.09 -20.89 1.52
C PRO A 519 -5.58 -19.82 2.49
N SER A 520 -5.92 -18.55 2.32
CA SER A 520 -5.39 -17.45 3.14
C SER A 520 -6.44 -16.41 3.50
N ILE A 521 -6.47 -16.01 4.78
CA ILE A 521 -7.22 -14.85 5.25
C ILE A 521 -6.62 -13.54 4.71
N MET A 522 -5.32 -13.56 4.32
CA MET A 522 -4.61 -12.41 3.76
C MET A 522 -4.86 -12.24 2.27
N ASP A 523 -5.64 -13.12 1.65
CA ASP A 523 -6.14 -12.97 0.30
C ASP A 523 -7.35 -12.02 0.30
N TYR A 524 -7.39 -11.05 -0.58
CA TYR A 524 -8.58 -10.23 -0.77
C TYR A 524 -9.67 -10.96 -1.57
N ALA A 525 -9.80 -12.28 -1.39
CA ALA A 525 -10.87 -13.07 -2.00
C ALA A 525 -12.27 -12.61 -1.56
N ARG A 526 -12.37 -11.95 -0.41
CA ARG A 526 -13.62 -11.51 0.22
C ARG A 526 -14.54 -12.71 0.45
N PHE A 527 -15.67 -12.78 -0.27
CA PHE A 527 -16.65 -13.85 -0.10
C PHE A 527 -16.72 -14.72 -1.35
N ASN A 528 -17.14 -15.98 -1.18
CA ASN A 528 -17.30 -16.92 -2.28
C ASN A 528 -18.49 -16.53 -3.17
N TYR A 529 -18.27 -15.58 -4.09
CA TYR A 529 -19.28 -15.12 -5.05
C TYR A 529 -19.54 -16.11 -6.18
N VAL A 530 -18.75 -17.18 -6.29
CA VAL A 530 -18.95 -18.27 -7.26
C VAL A 530 -20.09 -19.18 -6.83
N ALA A 531 -20.28 -19.36 -5.52
CA ALA A 531 -21.39 -20.11 -4.97
C ALA A 531 -22.73 -19.60 -5.46
N GLN A 532 -23.63 -20.52 -5.82
CA GLN A 532 -24.99 -20.21 -6.28
C GLN A 532 -26.00 -20.63 -5.22
N PRO A 533 -27.19 -20.01 -5.14
CA PRO A 533 -28.21 -20.39 -4.15
C PRO A 533 -28.57 -21.87 -4.17
N GLU A 534 -28.58 -22.48 -5.34
CA GLU A 534 -28.87 -23.90 -5.53
C GLU A 534 -27.79 -24.84 -4.94
N ASP A 535 -26.57 -24.35 -4.70
CA ASP A 535 -25.49 -25.12 -4.10
C ASP A 535 -25.68 -25.33 -2.59
N ASN A 536 -26.53 -24.51 -1.94
CA ASN A 536 -26.85 -24.56 -0.50
C ASN A 536 -25.60 -24.51 0.41
N ILE A 537 -24.59 -23.75 0.02
CA ILE A 537 -23.34 -23.59 0.76
C ILE A 537 -23.61 -22.69 1.98
N SER A 538 -23.18 -23.16 3.17
CA SER A 538 -23.31 -22.36 4.39
C SER A 538 -22.23 -21.29 4.50
N THR A 539 -22.34 -20.44 5.53
CA THR A 539 -21.32 -19.41 5.83
C THR A 539 -19.92 -19.98 5.97
N LYS A 540 -19.75 -21.27 6.28
CA LYS A 540 -18.43 -21.93 6.34
C LYS A 540 -17.71 -21.97 5.00
N GLY A 541 -18.45 -22.04 3.88
CA GLY A 541 -17.89 -22.02 2.55
C GLY A 541 -18.00 -20.67 1.84
N ILE A 542 -18.73 -19.70 2.44
CA ILE A 542 -18.87 -18.34 1.91
C ILE A 542 -17.82 -17.39 2.50
N PHE A 543 -17.55 -17.48 3.82
CA PHE A 543 -16.62 -16.59 4.51
C PHE A 543 -15.16 -17.03 4.33
N PRO A 544 -14.22 -16.09 4.14
CA PRO A 544 -12.79 -16.40 4.23
C PRO A 544 -12.41 -16.68 5.69
N ARG A 545 -11.36 -17.45 5.88
CA ARG A 545 -10.80 -17.81 7.18
C ARG A 545 -9.31 -18.04 7.08
N ILE A 546 -8.65 -18.15 8.23
CA ILE A 546 -7.27 -18.62 8.30
C ILE A 546 -7.20 -20.01 7.65
N GLY A 547 -6.31 -20.17 6.69
CA GLY A 547 -6.20 -21.37 5.87
C GLY A 547 -4.79 -21.96 5.82
N ASP A 548 -4.60 -22.90 4.88
CA ASP A 548 -3.38 -23.66 4.75
C ASP A 548 -2.13 -22.78 4.57
N TYR A 549 -2.27 -21.73 3.76
CA TYR A 549 -1.17 -20.79 3.51
C TYR A 549 -0.80 -20.00 4.77
N ASP A 550 -1.78 -19.52 5.51
CA ASP A 550 -1.54 -18.73 6.72
C ASP A 550 -0.82 -19.57 7.78
N ASP A 551 -1.28 -20.80 7.98
CA ASP A 551 -0.63 -21.77 8.87
C ASP A 551 0.83 -22.01 8.47
N TRP A 552 1.06 -22.23 7.18
CA TRP A 552 2.39 -22.40 6.62
C TRP A 552 3.27 -21.16 6.80
N ALA A 553 2.74 -19.97 6.49
CA ALA A 553 3.49 -18.72 6.61
C ALA A 553 3.91 -18.47 8.07
N ILE A 554 3.03 -18.70 9.03
CA ILE A 554 3.36 -18.59 10.46
C ILE A 554 4.37 -19.66 10.87
N GLN A 555 4.22 -20.90 10.44
CA GLN A 555 5.21 -21.96 10.70
C GLN A 555 6.58 -21.58 10.14
N TRP A 556 6.64 -21.10 8.91
CA TRP A 556 7.89 -20.67 8.28
C TRP A 556 8.48 -19.43 8.98
N GLY A 557 7.64 -18.45 9.34
CA GLY A 557 8.07 -17.19 9.96
C GLY A 557 8.53 -17.32 11.40
N TYR A 558 7.93 -18.23 12.19
CA TYR A 558 8.11 -18.32 13.64
C TYR A 558 8.68 -19.67 14.14
N GLY A 559 8.63 -20.71 13.31
CA GLY A 559 9.11 -22.04 13.68
C GLY A 559 10.63 -22.07 13.93
N TYR A 560 11.06 -23.01 14.78
CA TYR A 560 12.45 -23.21 15.14
C TYR A 560 13.22 -23.94 14.03
N SER A 561 14.27 -23.33 13.52
CA SER A 561 15.14 -23.94 12.48
C SER A 561 16.37 -24.66 13.04
N GLY A 562 16.73 -24.40 14.28
CA GLY A 562 17.95 -24.89 14.88
C GLY A 562 19.23 -24.14 14.45
N ALA A 563 19.12 -23.16 13.58
CA ALA A 563 20.23 -22.38 13.07
C ALA A 563 20.85 -21.47 14.13
N THR A 564 22.15 -21.25 14.01
CA THR A 564 22.94 -20.39 14.90
C THR A 564 23.11 -18.97 14.35
N ASN A 565 22.86 -18.77 13.06
CA ASN A 565 22.99 -17.49 12.37
C ASN A 565 21.97 -17.39 11.21
N PRO A 566 21.70 -16.17 10.69
CA PRO A 566 20.70 -15.94 9.65
C PRO A 566 20.99 -16.64 8.31
N GLU A 567 22.24 -16.87 7.95
CA GLU A 567 22.64 -17.52 6.70
C GLU A 567 22.37 -19.02 6.76
N GLU A 568 22.61 -19.65 7.88
CA GLU A 568 22.25 -21.04 8.13
C GLU A 568 20.73 -21.20 8.17
N ASP A 569 20.03 -20.31 8.88
CA ASP A 569 18.57 -20.27 8.94
C ASP A 569 17.95 -20.18 7.52
N LYS A 570 18.50 -19.34 6.63
CA LYS A 570 18.07 -19.23 5.24
C LYS A 570 18.18 -20.56 4.47
N LYS A 571 19.25 -21.30 4.67
CA LYS A 571 19.43 -22.60 3.99
C LYS A 571 18.40 -23.64 4.43
N ILE A 572 18.09 -23.64 5.73
CA ILE A 572 17.09 -24.56 6.30
C ILE A 572 15.68 -24.15 5.86
N THR A 573 15.35 -22.89 5.98
CA THR A 573 14.03 -22.36 5.62
C THR A 573 13.76 -22.40 4.11
N ASN A 574 14.78 -22.28 3.25
CA ASN A 574 14.69 -22.56 1.82
C ASN A 574 14.27 -24.03 1.55
N LYS A 575 14.88 -25.00 2.24
CA LYS A 575 14.48 -26.41 2.13
C LYS A 575 13.04 -26.64 2.54
N TRP A 576 12.57 -25.93 3.58
CA TRP A 576 11.17 -25.98 3.99
C TRP A 576 10.25 -25.50 2.86
N ILE A 577 10.58 -24.37 2.20
CA ILE A 577 9.80 -23.82 1.10
C ILE A 577 9.72 -24.82 -0.05
N VAL A 578 10.87 -25.27 -0.56
CA VAL A 578 10.95 -26.21 -1.69
C VAL A 578 10.16 -27.49 -1.43
N THR A 579 10.30 -28.04 -0.21
CA THR A 579 9.61 -29.28 0.17
C THR A 579 8.11 -29.09 0.28
N ASN A 580 7.65 -28.02 0.96
CA ASN A 580 6.23 -27.82 1.24
C ASN A 580 5.47 -27.37 0.01
N LEU A 581 6.01 -26.46 -0.82
CA LEU A 581 5.37 -26.04 -2.07
C LEU A 581 5.24 -27.20 -3.08
N LYS A 582 6.24 -28.09 -3.14
CA LYS A 582 6.14 -29.31 -3.96
C LYS A 582 5.03 -30.24 -3.48
N LYS A 583 4.83 -30.33 -2.16
CA LYS A 583 3.84 -31.21 -1.54
C LYS A 583 2.44 -30.65 -1.62
N ASN A 584 2.29 -29.34 -1.44
CA ASN A 584 1.00 -28.65 -1.42
C ASN A 584 1.07 -27.32 -2.18
N PRO A 585 0.60 -27.26 -3.45
CA PRO A 585 0.60 -26.03 -4.26
C PRO A 585 -0.28 -24.91 -3.68
N ARG A 586 -1.23 -25.23 -2.78
CA ARG A 586 -2.08 -24.23 -2.10
C ARG A 586 -1.28 -23.30 -1.16
N LEU A 587 -0.01 -23.62 -0.91
CA LEU A 587 0.92 -22.80 -0.11
C LEU A 587 1.62 -21.70 -0.93
N TRP A 588 1.25 -21.53 -2.20
CA TRP A 588 1.85 -20.53 -3.06
C TRP A 588 1.49 -19.10 -2.61
N PHE A 589 2.47 -18.21 -2.70
CA PHE A 589 2.30 -16.77 -2.42
C PHE A 589 2.29 -15.99 -3.72
N GLY A 590 1.15 -15.35 -4.01
CA GLY A 590 0.97 -14.40 -5.11
C GLY A 590 0.93 -12.96 -4.59
N THR A 591 1.98 -12.20 -4.92
CA THR A 591 2.13 -10.83 -4.41
C THR A 591 1.05 -9.88 -4.92
N GLU A 592 0.59 -8.95 -4.07
CA GLU A 592 -0.32 -7.86 -4.41
C GLU A 592 0.27 -6.83 -5.40
N SER A 593 1.57 -6.88 -5.62
CA SER A 593 2.29 -5.84 -6.40
C SER A 593 2.59 -6.19 -7.85
N ASN A 594 2.23 -7.40 -8.33
CA ASN A 594 2.45 -7.78 -9.73
C ASN A 594 1.25 -7.39 -10.61
N PRO A 595 1.40 -6.38 -11.50
CA PRO A 595 0.30 -5.93 -12.37
C PRO A 595 -0.01 -6.89 -13.52
N TRP A 596 0.88 -7.86 -13.82
CA TRP A 596 0.79 -8.71 -15.01
C TRP A 596 0.40 -10.16 -14.73
N ASP A 597 0.49 -10.63 -13.50
CA ASP A 597 0.12 -12.01 -13.15
C ASP A 597 -1.39 -12.11 -12.93
N PRO A 598 -2.16 -12.78 -13.83
CA PRO A 598 -3.62 -12.87 -13.73
C PRO A 598 -4.08 -13.74 -12.56
N ARG A 599 -3.19 -14.53 -11.96
CA ARG A 599 -3.48 -15.35 -10.78
C ARG A 599 -3.54 -14.53 -9.50
N SER A 600 -2.91 -13.32 -9.50
CA SER A 600 -2.76 -12.50 -8.30
C SER A 600 -3.55 -11.21 -8.45
N GLN A 601 -4.82 -11.22 -8.00
CA GLN A 601 -5.76 -10.12 -8.17
C GLN A 601 -6.65 -9.95 -6.93
N SER A 602 -6.85 -8.70 -6.51
CA SER A 602 -7.80 -8.37 -5.44
C SER A 602 -9.22 -8.81 -5.82
N GLU A 603 -9.88 -9.51 -4.93
CA GLU A 603 -11.27 -9.99 -5.04
C GLU A 603 -11.53 -10.98 -6.20
N ALA A 604 -10.50 -11.54 -6.82
CA ALA A 604 -10.65 -12.70 -7.68
C ALA A 604 -10.69 -13.98 -6.84
N VAL A 605 -11.43 -15.00 -7.29
CA VAL A 605 -11.45 -16.33 -6.67
C VAL A 605 -11.38 -17.41 -7.73
N GLY A 606 -10.72 -18.52 -7.38
CA GLY A 606 -10.57 -19.67 -8.27
C GLY A 606 -9.47 -19.53 -9.32
N ASP A 607 -9.17 -20.63 -9.98
CA ASP A 607 -8.10 -20.76 -10.97
C ASP A 607 -8.50 -20.32 -12.39
N ASP A 608 -9.78 -20.00 -12.62
CA ASP A 608 -10.33 -19.55 -13.90
C ASP A 608 -11.15 -18.27 -13.74
N ASN A 609 -10.53 -17.13 -14.06
CA ASN A 609 -11.17 -15.81 -13.89
C ASN A 609 -12.42 -15.63 -14.76
N MET A 610 -12.51 -16.25 -15.95
CA MET A 610 -13.67 -16.17 -16.83
C MET A 610 -14.84 -16.93 -16.23
N LEU A 611 -14.63 -18.20 -15.84
CA LEU A 611 -15.67 -19.02 -15.25
C LEU A 611 -16.16 -18.47 -13.90
N ALA A 612 -15.24 -18.03 -13.03
CA ALA A 612 -15.59 -17.40 -11.77
C ALA A 612 -16.42 -16.12 -11.98
N SER A 613 -16.03 -15.28 -12.95
CA SER A 613 -16.77 -14.06 -13.31
C SER A 613 -18.15 -14.37 -13.92
N GLU A 614 -18.29 -15.44 -14.70
CA GLU A 614 -19.62 -15.87 -15.20
C GLU A 614 -20.58 -16.21 -14.06
N TYR A 615 -20.12 -16.95 -13.03
CA TYR A 615 -20.93 -17.22 -11.84
C TYR A 615 -21.22 -15.95 -11.04
N GLY A 616 -20.23 -15.05 -10.91
CA GLY A 616 -20.41 -13.76 -10.29
C GLY A 616 -21.47 -12.91 -11.00
N LEU A 617 -21.43 -12.85 -12.33
CA LEU A 617 -22.44 -12.14 -13.13
C LEU A 617 -23.85 -12.75 -12.98
N LYS A 618 -23.97 -14.08 -12.84
CA LYS A 618 -25.28 -14.69 -12.54
C LYS A 618 -25.83 -14.20 -11.21
N ASN A 619 -24.97 -14.10 -10.18
CA ASN A 619 -25.39 -13.57 -8.88
C ASN A 619 -25.71 -12.07 -8.95
N LEU A 620 -24.91 -11.25 -9.67
CA LEU A 620 -25.23 -9.83 -9.85
C LEU A 620 -26.58 -9.60 -10.54
N LYS A 621 -26.97 -10.44 -11.52
CA LYS A 621 -28.29 -10.37 -12.16
C LYS A 621 -29.41 -10.59 -11.12
N ARG A 622 -29.28 -11.62 -10.30
CA ARG A 622 -30.23 -11.90 -9.20
C ARG A 622 -30.32 -10.75 -8.20
N ILE A 623 -29.18 -10.09 -7.93
CA ILE A 623 -29.14 -8.94 -7.03
C ILE A 623 -29.93 -7.79 -7.64
N VAL A 624 -29.62 -7.39 -8.90
CA VAL A 624 -30.32 -6.30 -9.60
C VAL A 624 -31.83 -6.51 -9.62
N GLU A 625 -32.30 -7.73 -9.91
CA GLU A 625 -33.73 -8.10 -9.90
C GLU A 625 -34.39 -7.89 -8.52
N ASN A 626 -33.65 -8.01 -7.43
CA ASN A 626 -34.16 -7.95 -6.06
C ASN A 626 -33.80 -6.66 -5.31
N LEU A 627 -32.93 -5.79 -5.88
CA LEU A 627 -32.49 -4.57 -5.21
C LEU A 627 -33.61 -3.68 -4.70
N PRO A 628 -34.68 -3.39 -5.46
CA PRO A 628 -35.77 -2.54 -4.96
C PRO A 628 -36.42 -3.08 -3.68
N LYS A 629 -36.44 -4.40 -3.49
CA LYS A 629 -36.95 -5.04 -2.29
C LYS A 629 -35.94 -5.03 -1.14
N TRP A 630 -34.66 -5.32 -1.42
CA TRP A 630 -33.62 -5.45 -0.39
C TRP A 630 -33.20 -4.11 0.19
N THR A 631 -33.34 -3.03 -0.60
CA THR A 631 -32.97 -1.67 -0.18
C THR A 631 -34.13 -0.84 0.31
N TYR A 632 -35.35 -1.44 0.37
CA TYR A 632 -36.55 -0.73 0.82
C TYR A 632 -36.45 -0.37 2.31
N GLU A 633 -36.56 0.90 2.62
CA GLU A 633 -36.81 1.45 3.96
C GLU A 633 -37.84 2.57 3.83
N GLU A 634 -38.83 2.57 4.70
CA GLU A 634 -39.88 3.58 4.68
C GLU A 634 -39.29 4.98 4.86
N GLY A 635 -39.68 5.91 3.99
CA GLY A 635 -39.17 7.30 4.00
C GLY A 635 -37.84 7.53 3.26
N ASN A 636 -37.13 6.47 2.81
CA ASN A 636 -35.93 6.59 2.00
C ASN A 636 -36.29 7.07 0.58
N ARG A 637 -35.50 8.01 0.03
CA ARG A 637 -35.71 8.60 -1.31
C ARG A 637 -34.89 7.89 -2.38
N TYR A 638 -34.79 6.59 -2.31
CA TYR A 638 -33.98 5.73 -3.17
C TYR A 638 -32.45 5.89 -3.01
N GLU A 639 -31.96 6.58 -1.94
CA GLU A 639 -30.53 6.70 -1.69
C GLU A 639 -29.89 5.33 -1.52
N ASN A 640 -30.51 4.44 -0.73
CA ASN A 640 -30.05 3.07 -0.54
C ASN A 640 -29.98 2.30 -1.87
N LEU A 641 -31.04 2.40 -2.69
CA LEU A 641 -31.10 1.74 -3.99
C LEU A 641 -29.99 2.24 -4.92
N GLY A 642 -29.78 3.56 -4.96
CA GLY A 642 -28.72 4.19 -5.77
C GLY A 642 -27.31 3.77 -5.31
N GLU A 643 -27.08 3.76 -4.00
CA GLU A 643 -25.79 3.37 -3.42
C GLU A 643 -25.48 1.89 -3.77
N ILE A 644 -26.39 0.98 -3.53
CA ILE A 644 -26.14 -0.43 -3.79
C ILE A 644 -26.06 -0.71 -5.29
N MET A 645 -26.82 -0.03 -6.14
CA MET A 645 -26.66 -0.14 -7.61
C MET A 645 -25.27 0.34 -8.06
N GLN A 646 -24.72 1.38 -7.44
CA GLN A 646 -23.34 1.78 -7.68
C GLN A 646 -22.33 0.67 -7.28
N GLN A 647 -22.57 -0.04 -6.17
CA GLN A 647 -21.74 -1.20 -5.79
C GLN A 647 -21.84 -2.34 -6.81
N VAL A 648 -23.01 -2.55 -7.42
CA VAL A 648 -23.15 -3.51 -8.53
C VAL A 648 -22.25 -3.13 -9.72
N PHE A 649 -22.24 -1.84 -10.13
CA PHE A 649 -21.33 -1.39 -11.20
C PHE A 649 -19.85 -1.56 -10.81
N ILE A 650 -19.49 -1.28 -9.57
CA ILE A 650 -18.11 -1.47 -9.06
C ILE A 650 -17.72 -2.95 -9.15
N GLN A 651 -18.58 -3.87 -8.70
CA GLN A 651 -18.30 -5.30 -8.75
C GLN A 651 -18.27 -5.84 -10.19
N TYR A 652 -19.17 -5.36 -11.04
CA TYR A 652 -19.17 -5.68 -12.48
C TYR A 652 -17.83 -5.26 -13.12
N ASN A 653 -17.37 -4.04 -12.86
CA ASN A 653 -16.08 -3.56 -13.33
C ASN A 653 -14.92 -4.44 -12.85
N ARG A 654 -14.96 -4.93 -11.60
CA ARG A 654 -13.95 -5.86 -11.07
C ARG A 654 -13.91 -7.14 -11.90
N TYR A 655 -15.04 -7.77 -12.18
CA TYR A 655 -15.09 -8.99 -12.99
C TYR A 655 -14.51 -8.76 -14.40
N MET A 656 -14.82 -7.63 -15.03
CA MET A 656 -14.23 -7.29 -16.34
C MET A 656 -12.70 -7.14 -16.25
N ASN A 657 -12.18 -6.51 -15.19
CA ASN A 657 -10.75 -6.34 -15.01
C ASN A 657 -10.02 -7.64 -14.63
N HIS A 658 -10.68 -8.55 -13.86
CA HIS A 658 -10.11 -9.87 -13.56
C HIS A 658 -9.87 -10.65 -14.87
N VAL A 659 -10.82 -10.58 -15.80
CA VAL A 659 -10.70 -11.21 -17.09
C VAL A 659 -9.67 -10.51 -17.97
N LEU A 660 -9.71 -9.17 -18.05
CA LEU A 660 -8.78 -8.36 -18.84
C LEU A 660 -7.31 -8.64 -18.49
N LYS A 661 -7.00 -8.88 -17.23
CA LYS A 661 -5.61 -9.11 -16.77
C LYS A 661 -4.99 -10.38 -17.38
N ASN A 662 -5.80 -11.31 -17.89
CA ASN A 662 -5.29 -12.48 -18.62
C ASN A 662 -4.67 -12.12 -19.97
N ILE A 663 -5.13 -11.03 -20.63
CA ILE A 663 -4.64 -10.63 -21.95
C ILE A 663 -3.30 -9.88 -21.79
N GLY A 664 -2.25 -10.39 -22.40
CA GLY A 664 -0.88 -9.92 -22.20
C GLY A 664 -0.31 -10.29 -20.81
N GLY A 665 -0.97 -11.21 -20.10
CA GLY A 665 -0.57 -11.64 -18.77
C GLY A 665 0.73 -12.47 -18.76
N VAL A 666 1.50 -12.33 -17.68
CA VAL A 666 2.72 -13.11 -17.43
C VAL A 666 2.70 -13.61 -16.00
N GLU A 667 2.66 -14.91 -15.86
CA GLU A 667 2.73 -15.60 -14.57
C GLU A 667 4.15 -15.53 -14.00
N GLU A 668 4.27 -15.13 -12.73
CA GLU A 668 5.53 -15.08 -12.01
C GLU A 668 5.51 -16.07 -10.83
N THR A 669 6.37 -17.09 -10.90
CA THR A 669 6.55 -18.07 -9.82
C THR A 669 7.99 -18.06 -9.39
N PHE A 670 8.29 -17.39 -8.27
CA PHE A 670 9.65 -17.35 -7.73
C PHE A 670 10.18 -18.74 -7.41
N LYS A 671 11.46 -18.96 -7.71
CA LYS A 671 12.15 -20.23 -7.53
C LYS A 671 13.55 -19.98 -6.97
N SER A 672 14.05 -20.93 -6.19
CA SER A 672 15.47 -21.06 -5.91
C SER A 672 16.15 -21.89 -7.03
N VAL A 673 17.48 -21.86 -7.05
CA VAL A 673 18.27 -22.56 -8.10
C VAL A 673 18.09 -24.08 -8.08
N GLU A 674 17.60 -24.63 -6.97
CA GLU A 674 17.31 -26.07 -6.81
C GLU A 674 15.96 -26.47 -7.43
N GLU A 675 15.11 -25.50 -7.78
CA GLU A 675 13.76 -25.76 -8.32
C GLU A 675 13.77 -25.71 -9.85
N PRO A 676 13.28 -26.75 -10.54
CA PRO A 676 13.28 -26.78 -11.99
C PRO A 676 12.24 -25.82 -12.59
N GLY A 677 12.46 -25.47 -13.85
CA GLY A 677 11.52 -24.70 -14.68
C GLY A 677 11.69 -23.19 -14.57
N SER A 678 10.94 -22.48 -15.41
CA SER A 678 11.02 -21.01 -15.54
C SER A 678 10.30 -20.28 -14.41
N VAL A 679 10.83 -19.12 -14.03
CA VAL A 679 10.18 -18.16 -13.13
C VAL A 679 9.02 -17.45 -13.83
N TYR A 680 9.18 -17.08 -15.08
CA TYR A 680 8.20 -16.34 -15.87
C TYR A 680 7.64 -17.22 -17.00
N LYS A 681 6.31 -17.19 -17.17
CA LYS A 681 5.61 -17.86 -18.26
C LYS A 681 4.51 -16.92 -18.80
N PRO A 682 4.25 -16.90 -20.12
CA PRO A 682 3.10 -16.17 -20.63
C PRO A 682 1.82 -16.87 -20.20
N THR A 683 0.76 -16.12 -19.95
CA THR A 683 -0.58 -16.69 -19.83
C THR A 683 -0.90 -17.49 -21.09
N ASN A 684 -1.51 -18.65 -20.93
CA ASN A 684 -1.83 -19.55 -22.04
C ASN A 684 -2.64 -18.84 -23.14
N LYS A 685 -2.23 -19.00 -24.42
CA LYS A 685 -2.89 -18.36 -25.58
C LYS A 685 -4.39 -18.63 -25.65
N ALA A 686 -4.81 -19.86 -25.38
CA ALA A 686 -6.23 -20.20 -25.37
C ALA A 686 -7.00 -19.51 -24.26
N GLN A 687 -6.39 -19.35 -23.08
CA GLN A 687 -6.96 -18.61 -21.96
C GLN A 687 -7.10 -17.11 -22.29
N GLN A 688 -6.12 -16.51 -22.97
CA GLN A 688 -6.19 -15.11 -23.41
C GLN A 688 -7.31 -14.89 -24.44
N ARG A 689 -7.51 -15.81 -25.37
CA ARG A 689 -8.65 -15.77 -26.32
C ARG A 689 -9.99 -15.92 -25.62
N ARG A 690 -10.12 -16.87 -24.70
CA ARG A 690 -11.33 -16.98 -23.86
C ARG A 690 -11.63 -15.70 -23.09
N ALA A 691 -10.58 -15.01 -22.60
CA ALA A 691 -10.75 -13.72 -21.94
C ALA A 691 -11.30 -12.66 -22.92
N MET A 692 -10.82 -12.63 -24.17
CA MET A 692 -11.35 -11.74 -25.21
C MET A 692 -12.81 -12.05 -25.51
N ASP A 693 -13.15 -13.33 -25.72
CA ASP A 693 -14.53 -13.76 -25.98
C ASP A 693 -15.48 -13.38 -24.85
N PHE A 694 -15.00 -13.50 -23.59
CA PHE A 694 -15.76 -13.08 -22.42
C PHE A 694 -16.03 -11.57 -22.42
N LEU A 695 -15.04 -10.74 -22.75
CA LEU A 695 -15.20 -9.28 -22.84
C LEU A 695 -16.14 -8.89 -23.98
N HIS A 696 -16.08 -9.59 -25.11
CA HIS A 696 -17.02 -9.37 -26.21
C HIS A 696 -18.46 -9.59 -25.74
N LYS A 697 -18.73 -10.75 -25.15
CA LYS A 697 -20.05 -11.18 -24.74
C LYS A 697 -20.64 -10.36 -23.61
N ASN A 698 -19.82 -10.02 -22.62
CA ASN A 698 -20.32 -9.46 -21.36
C ASN A 698 -20.07 -7.95 -21.20
N LEU A 699 -19.28 -7.33 -22.07
CA LEU A 699 -18.95 -5.90 -21.96
C LEU A 699 -19.18 -5.15 -23.29
N PHE A 700 -18.59 -5.64 -24.41
CA PHE A 700 -18.66 -4.93 -25.68
C PHE A 700 -20.03 -5.11 -26.33
N GLU A 701 -20.71 -6.22 -26.11
CA GLU A 701 -22.16 -6.30 -26.26
C GLU A 701 -22.81 -5.65 -25.03
N THR A 702 -23.74 -4.71 -25.27
CA THR A 702 -24.35 -3.97 -24.16
C THR A 702 -25.27 -4.90 -23.37
N PRO A 703 -24.98 -5.19 -22.08
CA PRO A 703 -25.83 -6.06 -21.26
C PRO A 703 -27.03 -5.29 -20.71
N GLU A 704 -28.22 -5.52 -21.26
CA GLU A 704 -29.45 -4.83 -20.89
C GLU A 704 -29.84 -4.97 -19.42
N TRP A 705 -29.50 -6.11 -18.79
CA TRP A 705 -29.86 -6.40 -17.41
C TRP A 705 -29.26 -5.42 -16.38
N ILE A 706 -28.06 -4.87 -16.64
CA ILE A 706 -27.41 -3.90 -15.74
C ILE A 706 -27.92 -2.47 -15.99
N LEU A 707 -28.51 -2.24 -17.15
CA LEU A 707 -29.13 -0.98 -17.54
C LEU A 707 -30.64 -0.99 -17.24
N ASN A 708 -31.04 -1.55 -16.09
CA ASN A 708 -32.41 -1.69 -15.66
C ASN A 708 -33.06 -0.29 -15.50
N ALA A 709 -33.98 0.06 -16.41
CA ALA A 709 -34.63 1.36 -16.42
C ALA A 709 -35.44 1.63 -15.14
N ASP A 710 -36.09 0.63 -14.56
CA ASP A 710 -36.87 0.78 -13.32
C ASP A 710 -36.01 1.21 -12.10
N ILE A 711 -34.73 0.89 -12.13
CA ILE A 711 -33.77 1.30 -11.10
C ILE A 711 -33.14 2.64 -11.49
N LEU A 712 -32.64 2.77 -12.71
CA LEU A 712 -31.89 3.95 -13.17
C LEU A 712 -32.76 5.20 -13.18
N ASP A 713 -34.03 5.10 -13.59
CA ASP A 713 -34.98 6.24 -13.60
C ASP A 713 -35.28 6.78 -12.18
N LYS A 714 -35.03 5.99 -11.14
CA LYS A 714 -35.18 6.39 -9.74
C LYS A 714 -33.89 6.89 -9.08
N THR A 715 -32.73 6.49 -9.61
CA THR A 715 -31.45 6.65 -8.91
C THR A 715 -30.44 7.49 -9.67
N THR A 716 -30.62 7.67 -10.97
CA THR A 716 -29.59 8.28 -11.85
C THR A 716 -30.18 9.40 -12.69
N ASN A 717 -29.61 10.59 -12.60
CA ASN A 717 -29.97 11.69 -13.47
C ASN A 717 -29.52 11.37 -14.91
N PRO A 718 -30.40 11.44 -15.94
CA PRO A 718 -30.03 11.19 -17.33
C PRO A 718 -28.90 12.07 -17.87
N GLY A 719 -28.71 13.28 -17.31
CA GLY A 719 -27.57 14.16 -17.60
C GLY A 719 -26.34 13.92 -16.73
N GLY A 720 -26.39 12.96 -15.81
CA GLY A 720 -25.31 12.60 -14.91
C GLY A 720 -24.30 11.63 -15.49
N GLU A 721 -23.52 11.00 -14.62
CA GLU A 721 -22.48 10.05 -15.01
C GLU A 721 -23.06 8.70 -15.47
N ASP A 722 -22.71 8.27 -16.70
CA ASP A 722 -23.02 6.92 -17.21
C ASP A 722 -21.93 5.93 -16.77
N TYR A 723 -22.18 5.23 -15.66
CA TYR A 723 -21.24 4.26 -15.08
C TYR A 723 -20.91 3.11 -16.03
N PHE A 724 -21.89 2.61 -16.78
CA PHE A 724 -21.64 1.52 -17.73
C PHE A 724 -20.74 1.98 -18.88
N ALA A 725 -21.06 3.12 -19.51
CA ALA A 725 -20.22 3.68 -20.57
C ALA A 725 -18.78 3.87 -20.08
N ARG A 726 -18.60 4.43 -18.88
CA ARG A 726 -17.27 4.61 -18.29
C ARG A 726 -16.52 3.29 -18.12
N ILE A 727 -17.17 2.24 -17.64
CA ILE A 727 -16.55 0.91 -17.48
C ILE A 727 -16.11 0.38 -18.84
N GLN A 728 -17.01 0.43 -19.84
CA GLN A 728 -16.77 -0.06 -21.20
C GLN A 728 -15.56 0.64 -21.83
N LEU A 729 -15.52 1.97 -21.74
CA LEU A 729 -14.42 2.76 -22.30
C LEU A 729 -13.10 2.55 -21.56
N ASN A 730 -13.12 2.43 -20.24
CA ASN A 730 -11.92 2.21 -19.44
C ASN A 730 -11.29 0.84 -19.70
N VAL A 731 -12.10 -0.20 -19.79
CA VAL A 731 -11.60 -1.55 -20.12
C VAL A 731 -11.00 -1.58 -21.52
N LEU A 732 -11.66 -0.95 -22.51
CA LEU A 732 -11.11 -0.84 -23.86
C LEU A 732 -9.79 -0.05 -23.90
N ASN A 733 -9.71 1.08 -23.19
CA ASN A 733 -8.47 1.86 -23.08
C ASN A 733 -7.32 1.04 -22.49
N ASN A 734 -7.61 0.25 -21.44
CA ASN A 734 -6.63 -0.66 -20.83
C ASN A 734 -6.22 -1.78 -21.79
N LEU A 735 -7.17 -2.33 -22.53
CA LEU A 735 -6.92 -3.38 -23.52
C LEU A 735 -6.00 -2.90 -24.65
N LEU A 736 -6.23 -1.68 -25.13
CA LEU A 736 -5.46 -1.05 -26.21
C LEU A 736 -4.35 -0.13 -25.69
N SER A 737 -3.95 -0.26 -24.41
CA SER A 737 -2.84 0.53 -23.88
C SER A 737 -1.51 0.13 -24.52
N GLY A 738 -0.64 1.13 -24.80
CA GLY A 738 0.69 0.87 -25.34
C GLY A 738 1.53 -0.10 -24.48
N GLU A 739 1.31 -0.07 -23.17
CA GLU A 739 1.98 -0.97 -22.24
C GLU A 739 1.55 -2.44 -22.46
N ARG A 740 0.25 -2.72 -22.62
CA ARG A 740 -0.27 -4.05 -22.88
C ARG A 740 0.13 -4.58 -24.26
N LEU A 741 0.01 -3.74 -25.29
CA LEU A 741 0.43 -4.09 -26.64
C LEU A 741 1.94 -4.41 -26.68
N ASN A 742 2.76 -3.61 -26.01
CA ASN A 742 4.19 -3.88 -25.90
C ASN A 742 4.48 -5.19 -25.13
N MET A 743 3.69 -5.51 -24.10
CA MET A 743 3.84 -6.79 -23.37
C MET A 743 3.53 -7.99 -24.26
N LEU A 744 2.56 -7.88 -25.17
CA LEU A 744 2.30 -8.93 -26.17
C LEU A 744 3.48 -9.10 -27.11
N ALA A 745 4.05 -8.02 -27.64
CA ALA A 745 5.23 -8.06 -28.52
C ALA A 745 6.45 -8.66 -27.80
N VAL A 746 6.71 -8.23 -26.57
CA VAL A 746 7.79 -8.78 -25.74
C VAL A 746 7.57 -10.26 -25.43
N SER A 747 6.32 -10.66 -25.18
CA SER A 747 5.98 -12.07 -24.94
C SER A 747 6.20 -12.93 -26.16
N GLU A 748 5.84 -12.44 -27.35
CA GLU A 748 6.10 -13.13 -28.62
C GLU A 748 7.59 -13.32 -28.86
N GLN A 749 8.37 -12.25 -28.71
CA GLN A 749 9.83 -12.31 -28.88
C GLN A 749 10.51 -13.24 -27.87
N ARG A 750 10.04 -13.23 -26.60
CA ARG A 750 10.70 -13.96 -25.51
C ARG A 750 10.30 -15.42 -25.43
N PHE A 751 9.03 -15.73 -25.64
CA PHE A 751 8.45 -17.06 -25.43
C PHE A 751 8.14 -17.79 -26.75
N GLY A 752 8.21 -17.09 -27.89
CA GLY A 752 7.97 -17.63 -29.22
C GLY A 752 6.49 -17.66 -29.61
N GLU A 753 6.22 -17.70 -30.91
CA GLU A 753 4.88 -17.59 -31.52
C GLU A 753 3.90 -18.68 -31.07
N ASN A 754 4.43 -19.87 -30.75
CA ASN A 754 3.58 -21.00 -30.34
C ASN A 754 2.95 -20.81 -28.96
N LEU A 755 3.63 -20.12 -28.04
CA LEU A 755 3.18 -19.92 -26.67
C LEU A 755 2.52 -18.55 -26.48
N ALA A 756 2.97 -17.53 -27.19
CA ALA A 756 2.48 -16.18 -27.06
C ALA A 756 1.15 -15.95 -27.79
N TYR A 757 0.28 -15.14 -27.22
CA TYR A 757 -0.82 -14.51 -27.90
C TYR A 757 -0.25 -13.28 -28.60
N LYS A 758 -0.22 -13.27 -29.93
CA LYS A 758 0.42 -12.20 -30.70
C LYS A 758 -0.38 -10.90 -30.61
N MET A 759 0.31 -9.78 -30.79
CA MET A 759 -0.35 -8.47 -30.85
C MET A 759 -1.35 -8.39 -32.00
N ASP A 760 -1.00 -8.93 -33.19
CA ASP A 760 -1.92 -9.01 -34.35
C ASP A 760 -3.15 -9.88 -34.06
N ASP A 761 -2.97 -11.08 -33.48
CA ASP A 761 -4.08 -11.96 -33.10
C ASP A 761 -5.05 -11.20 -32.14
N MET A 762 -4.50 -10.46 -31.15
CA MET A 762 -5.32 -9.70 -30.22
C MET A 762 -6.07 -8.55 -30.91
N MET A 763 -5.40 -7.82 -31.80
CA MET A 763 -6.03 -6.73 -32.58
C MET A 763 -7.13 -7.22 -33.51
N ASP A 764 -6.92 -8.35 -34.17
CA ASP A 764 -7.94 -8.98 -35.03
C ASP A 764 -9.15 -9.42 -34.19
N ASP A 765 -8.93 -10.05 -33.03
CA ASP A 765 -10.00 -10.48 -32.14
C ASP A 765 -10.78 -9.25 -31.58
N VAL A 766 -10.09 -8.16 -31.18
CA VAL A 766 -10.75 -6.89 -30.75
C VAL A 766 -11.57 -6.29 -31.89
N GLU A 767 -11.00 -6.19 -33.11
CA GLU A 767 -11.73 -5.63 -34.30
C GLU A 767 -12.96 -6.43 -34.59
N ALA A 768 -12.88 -7.77 -34.61
CA ALA A 768 -14.00 -8.65 -34.86
C ALA A 768 -15.17 -8.41 -33.91
N GLY A 769 -14.90 -8.20 -32.63
CA GLY A 769 -15.94 -7.94 -31.63
C GLY A 769 -16.51 -6.51 -31.67
N ILE A 770 -15.64 -5.49 -31.82
CA ILE A 770 -16.07 -4.08 -31.77
C ILE A 770 -16.77 -3.66 -33.09
N TRP A 771 -16.38 -4.19 -34.23
CA TRP A 771 -16.86 -3.77 -35.56
C TRP A 771 -17.76 -4.79 -36.24
N LYS A 772 -18.39 -5.71 -35.50
CA LYS A 772 -19.26 -6.78 -36.05
C LYS A 772 -20.42 -6.26 -36.88
N GLU A 773 -20.93 -5.06 -36.60
CA GLU A 773 -22.05 -4.45 -37.33
C GLU A 773 -21.66 -4.10 -38.76
N LEU A 774 -20.40 -3.80 -39.06
CA LEU A 774 -19.93 -3.57 -40.43
C LEU A 774 -20.14 -4.79 -41.35
N GLN A 775 -20.11 -6.00 -40.76
CA GLN A 775 -20.34 -7.23 -41.55
C GLN A 775 -21.83 -7.57 -41.68
N SER A 776 -22.62 -7.25 -40.65
CA SER A 776 -24.03 -7.62 -40.56
C SER A 776 -24.98 -6.58 -41.17
N GLY A 777 -24.52 -5.36 -41.44
CA GLY A 777 -25.34 -4.25 -41.90
C GLY A 777 -26.42 -3.78 -40.92
N LYS A 778 -26.39 -4.26 -39.68
CA LYS A 778 -27.35 -3.87 -38.63
C LYS A 778 -27.08 -2.45 -38.12
N ALA A 779 -28.11 -1.80 -37.62
CA ALA A 779 -27.99 -0.52 -36.96
C ALA A 779 -27.04 -0.62 -35.74
N ILE A 780 -26.19 0.40 -35.55
CA ILE A 780 -25.19 0.45 -34.49
C ILE A 780 -25.80 1.16 -33.29
N PRO A 781 -26.05 0.50 -32.15
CA PRO A 781 -26.58 1.12 -30.93
C PRO A 781 -25.64 2.16 -30.35
N GLN A 782 -26.14 3.05 -29.48
CA GLN A 782 -25.41 4.19 -28.94
C GLN A 782 -24.14 3.77 -28.21
N TYR A 783 -24.19 2.80 -27.28
CA TYR A 783 -23.03 2.32 -26.56
C TYR A 783 -21.98 1.73 -27.48
N ARG A 784 -22.40 1.05 -28.54
CA ARG A 784 -21.50 0.52 -29.54
C ARG A 784 -20.82 1.63 -30.34
N ARG A 785 -21.58 2.69 -30.74
CA ARG A 785 -20.98 3.85 -31.41
C ARG A 785 -19.94 4.55 -30.54
N ASN A 786 -20.20 4.68 -29.22
CA ASN A 786 -19.24 5.24 -28.28
C ASN A 786 -17.98 4.37 -28.18
N LEU A 787 -18.16 3.06 -28.09
CA LEU A 787 -17.05 2.08 -28.03
C LEU A 787 -16.18 2.13 -29.29
N GLN A 788 -16.81 2.19 -30.49
CA GLN A 788 -16.13 2.30 -31.78
C GLN A 788 -15.34 3.60 -31.92
N LYS A 789 -15.87 4.73 -31.45
CA LYS A 789 -15.14 6.00 -31.39
C LYS A 789 -13.95 5.92 -30.43
N GLN A 790 -14.14 5.30 -29.27
CA GLN A 790 -13.05 5.13 -28.29
C GLN A 790 -11.93 4.25 -28.82
N TYR A 791 -12.25 3.21 -29.62
CA TYR A 791 -11.25 2.39 -30.29
C TYR A 791 -10.30 3.24 -31.14
N ILE A 792 -10.86 4.13 -31.99
CA ILE A 792 -10.04 5.07 -32.78
C ILE A 792 -9.23 6.02 -31.89
N THR A 793 -9.85 6.58 -30.86
CA THR A 793 -9.18 7.48 -29.92
C THR A 793 -7.99 6.80 -29.24
N SER A 794 -8.14 5.53 -28.85
CA SER A 794 -7.07 4.76 -28.21
C SER A 794 -5.91 4.49 -29.17
N LEU A 795 -6.20 4.07 -30.42
CA LEU A 795 -5.15 3.84 -31.43
C LEU A 795 -4.47 5.15 -31.86
N SER A 796 -5.22 6.24 -32.00
CA SER A 796 -4.65 7.56 -32.35
C SER A 796 -3.64 8.04 -31.32
N LYS A 797 -3.87 7.80 -30.03
CA LYS A 797 -2.92 8.13 -28.95
C LYS A 797 -1.59 7.40 -29.08
N LEU A 798 -1.58 6.19 -29.65
CA LEU A 798 -0.37 5.40 -29.81
C LEU A 798 0.56 5.91 -30.92
N ILE A 799 0.01 6.69 -31.85
CA ILE A 799 0.73 7.22 -33.02
C ILE A 799 0.96 8.73 -32.96
N SER A 800 0.37 9.40 -31.98
CA SER A 800 0.54 10.86 -31.79
C SER A 800 1.77 11.17 -30.95
N PRO A 801 2.55 12.22 -31.31
CA PRO A 801 3.60 12.74 -30.43
C PRO A 801 2.96 13.16 -29.09
N VAL A 802 3.65 12.90 -27.99
CA VAL A 802 3.25 13.47 -26.68
C VAL A 802 3.49 14.98 -26.77
N ASP A 803 2.44 15.79 -26.62
CA ASP A 803 2.61 17.23 -26.44
C ASP A 803 3.54 17.48 -25.27
N GLY A 804 4.67 18.17 -25.53
CA GLY A 804 5.77 18.42 -24.59
C GLY A 804 5.43 19.31 -23.38
N SER A 805 4.15 19.46 -23.06
CA SER A 805 3.65 20.22 -21.89
C SER A 805 3.63 19.43 -20.57
N ALA A 806 3.92 18.12 -20.59
CA ALA A 806 4.17 17.38 -19.36
C ALA A 806 5.56 17.73 -18.85
N SER A 807 5.60 18.49 -17.76
CA SER A 807 6.78 18.94 -17.03
C SER A 807 7.92 17.90 -17.05
N ALA A 808 9.08 18.31 -17.60
CA ALA A 808 10.30 17.51 -17.70
C ALA A 808 10.89 17.05 -16.35
N THR A 809 10.19 17.27 -15.24
CA THR A 809 10.63 16.93 -13.87
C THR A 809 10.09 15.60 -13.36
N ALA A 810 9.19 14.93 -14.10
CA ALA A 810 8.75 13.59 -13.76
C ALA A 810 9.13 12.63 -14.89
N ILE A 811 10.32 12.08 -14.85
CA ILE A 811 10.66 10.88 -15.63
C ILE A 811 10.05 9.68 -14.89
N PRO A 812 8.89 9.14 -15.30
CA PRO A 812 8.47 7.85 -14.83
C PRO A 812 9.43 6.83 -15.44
N PRO A 813 9.88 5.81 -14.71
CA PRO A 813 10.78 4.80 -15.27
C PRO A 813 10.11 3.88 -16.29
N PHE A 814 8.84 4.11 -16.62
CA PHE A 814 8.08 3.32 -17.60
C PHE A 814 7.39 4.25 -18.60
N ALA A 815 7.73 4.02 -19.83
CA ALA A 815 7.17 4.42 -21.11
C ALA A 815 6.06 5.49 -21.08
N THR A 816 6.44 6.71 -21.39
CA THR A 816 5.51 7.69 -21.97
C THR A 816 5.05 7.19 -23.36
N ASN A 817 3.89 7.62 -23.87
CA ASN A 817 3.44 7.31 -25.23
C ASN A 817 4.54 7.55 -26.29
N ALA A 818 5.46 8.49 -26.05
CA ALA A 818 6.64 8.74 -26.91
C ALA A 818 7.55 7.51 -27.10
N SER A 819 7.59 6.55 -26.16
CA SER A 819 8.41 5.35 -26.28
C SER A 819 7.83 4.33 -27.28
N TYR A 820 6.53 4.41 -27.60
CA TYR A 820 5.88 3.48 -28.52
C TYR A 820 5.89 3.96 -29.97
N LEU A 821 6.14 5.24 -30.25
CA LEU A 821 6.17 5.79 -31.61
C LEU A 821 7.19 5.11 -32.50
N ASN A 822 8.28 4.60 -31.93
CA ASN A 822 9.36 3.89 -32.62
C ASN A 822 9.30 2.37 -32.39
N SER A 823 8.14 1.82 -32.06
CA SER A 823 7.91 0.40 -31.82
C SER A 823 6.84 -0.16 -32.76
N ASP A 824 6.73 -1.48 -32.83
CA ASP A 824 5.70 -2.18 -33.58
C ASP A 824 4.28 -1.78 -33.14
N VAL A 825 4.10 -1.33 -31.92
CA VAL A 825 2.82 -0.83 -31.40
C VAL A 825 2.28 0.31 -32.28
N ALA A 826 3.09 1.28 -32.63
CA ALA A 826 2.68 2.39 -33.50
C ALA A 826 2.42 1.93 -34.94
N SER A 827 3.25 1.04 -35.46
CA SER A 827 3.12 0.49 -36.81
C SER A 827 1.81 -0.28 -36.98
N ILE A 828 1.50 -1.14 -36.02
CA ILE A 828 0.26 -1.93 -35.99
C ILE A 828 -0.97 -1.04 -35.80
N ALA A 829 -0.91 -0.05 -34.90
CA ALA A 829 -2.00 0.90 -34.71
C ALA A 829 -2.36 1.64 -36.02
N ARG A 830 -1.33 2.08 -36.79
CA ARG A 830 -1.51 2.71 -38.10
C ARG A 830 -2.14 1.73 -39.13
N ALA A 831 -1.62 0.52 -39.20
CA ALA A 831 -2.09 -0.51 -40.14
C ALA A 831 -3.56 -0.88 -39.89
N TYR A 832 -3.95 -1.08 -38.62
CA TYR A 832 -5.33 -1.40 -38.24
C TYR A 832 -6.29 -0.24 -38.46
N MET A 833 -5.90 1.00 -38.20
CA MET A 833 -6.71 2.16 -38.54
C MET A 833 -6.93 2.27 -40.09
N LEU A 834 -5.89 2.05 -40.89
CA LEU A 834 -5.98 2.12 -42.34
C LEU A 834 -6.87 0.99 -42.90
N LYS A 835 -6.66 -0.25 -42.40
CA LYS A 835 -7.50 -1.42 -42.74
C LYS A 835 -8.98 -1.15 -42.42
N LEU A 836 -9.25 -0.61 -41.25
CA LEU A 836 -10.61 -0.29 -40.82
C LEU A 836 -11.24 0.83 -41.65
N LYS A 837 -10.49 1.91 -41.96
CA LYS A 837 -10.95 2.99 -42.84
C LYS A 837 -11.44 2.43 -44.18
N ASN A 838 -10.61 1.62 -44.84
CA ASN A 838 -10.98 1.02 -46.14
C ASN A 838 -12.22 0.14 -46.02
N LYS A 839 -12.37 -0.64 -44.98
CA LYS A 839 -13.53 -1.48 -44.70
C LYS A 839 -14.82 -0.66 -44.46
N ILE A 840 -14.70 0.47 -43.74
CA ILE A 840 -15.82 1.39 -43.53
C ILE A 840 -16.26 1.99 -44.89
N GLU A 841 -15.34 2.56 -45.65
CA GLU A 841 -15.63 3.23 -46.91
C GLU A 841 -16.27 2.29 -47.95
N SER A 842 -15.80 1.05 -48.01
CA SER A 842 -16.38 0.03 -48.92
C SER A 842 -17.82 -0.41 -48.54
N ASN A 843 -18.17 -0.31 -47.25
CA ASN A 843 -19.48 -0.73 -46.75
C ASN A 843 -20.46 0.44 -46.51
N LEU A 844 -20.04 1.71 -46.61
CA LEU A 844 -20.84 2.87 -46.24
C LEU A 844 -22.16 3.01 -47.07
N SER A 845 -22.12 2.59 -48.31
CA SER A 845 -23.31 2.62 -49.23
C SER A 845 -24.37 1.61 -48.83
N SER A 846 -24.00 0.51 -48.19
CA SER A 846 -24.92 -0.57 -47.79
C SER A 846 -25.62 -0.30 -46.45
N VAL A 847 -25.19 0.72 -45.70
CA VAL A 847 -25.78 1.07 -44.40
C VAL A 847 -27.09 1.82 -44.59
N SER A 848 -28.19 1.21 -44.15
CA SER A 848 -29.54 1.80 -44.27
C SER A 848 -29.90 2.77 -43.13
N ASP A 849 -29.39 2.53 -41.90
CA ASP A 849 -29.66 3.39 -40.74
C ASP A 849 -28.86 4.70 -40.82
N SER A 850 -29.55 5.85 -40.84
CA SER A 850 -28.93 7.17 -41.00
C SER A 850 -27.94 7.50 -39.89
N ARG A 851 -28.25 7.18 -38.63
CA ARG A 851 -27.34 7.43 -37.49
C ARG A 851 -26.08 6.60 -37.58
N SER A 852 -26.20 5.34 -37.96
CA SER A 852 -25.05 4.45 -38.20
C SER A 852 -24.19 4.97 -39.35
N LYS A 853 -24.83 5.46 -40.43
CA LYS A 853 -24.12 6.04 -41.59
C LYS A 853 -23.30 7.29 -41.17
N TYR A 854 -23.91 8.24 -40.43
CA TYR A 854 -23.22 9.43 -39.94
C TYR A 854 -22.08 9.07 -39.01
N HIS A 855 -22.32 8.10 -38.13
CA HIS A 855 -21.30 7.59 -37.22
C HIS A 855 -20.09 7.01 -37.95
N LEU A 856 -20.33 6.15 -38.95
CA LEU A 856 -19.26 5.53 -39.72
C LEU A 856 -18.46 6.56 -40.54
N GLN A 857 -19.15 7.58 -41.05
CA GLN A 857 -18.51 8.67 -41.76
C GLN A 857 -17.61 9.49 -40.81
N ASP A 858 -18.10 9.88 -39.60
CA ASP A 858 -17.31 10.52 -38.56
C ASP A 858 -16.09 9.69 -38.16
N VAL A 859 -16.24 8.38 -38.04
CA VAL A 859 -15.13 7.46 -37.74
C VAL A 859 -14.09 7.45 -38.85
N SER A 860 -14.49 7.36 -40.12
CA SER A 860 -13.55 7.43 -41.24
C SER A 860 -12.78 8.74 -41.26
N ASP A 861 -13.44 9.86 -41.02
CA ASP A 861 -12.81 11.18 -40.97
C ASP A 861 -11.83 11.33 -39.81
N ARG A 862 -12.17 10.81 -38.63
CA ARG A 862 -11.24 10.74 -37.46
C ARG A 862 -10.00 9.90 -37.79
N ILE A 863 -10.14 8.79 -38.50
CA ILE A 863 -8.99 7.98 -38.91
C ILE A 863 -8.11 8.76 -39.89
N LYS A 864 -8.70 9.42 -40.89
CA LYS A 864 -7.94 10.29 -41.84
C LYS A 864 -7.18 11.36 -41.10
N GLN A 865 -7.82 12.08 -40.18
CA GLN A 865 -7.17 13.08 -39.35
C GLN A 865 -5.99 12.53 -38.54
N ALA A 866 -6.19 11.38 -37.88
CA ALA A 866 -5.16 10.72 -37.09
C ALA A 866 -3.95 10.23 -37.91
N LEU A 867 -4.18 9.83 -39.15
CA LEU A 867 -3.17 9.32 -40.07
C LEU A 867 -2.52 10.46 -40.91
N GLY A 868 -3.08 11.67 -40.89
CA GLY A 868 -2.65 12.77 -41.75
C GLY A 868 -3.00 12.58 -43.25
N LEU A 869 -4.14 11.97 -43.55
CA LEU A 869 -4.63 11.63 -44.92
C LEU A 869 -5.64 12.67 -45.43
#